data_a67c6bd5c54b5feffbe11b0a14d4f6a4
#
_entry.id   a67c6bd5c54b5feffbe11b0a14d4f6a4
#
_cell.length_a   1.000
_cell.length_b   1.000
_cell.length_c   1.000
_cell.angle_alpha   90.00
_cell.angle_beta   90.00
_cell.angle_gamma   90.00
#
_symmetry.space_group_name_H-M   'P 1'
#
loop_
_entity.id
_entity.type
_entity.pdbx_description
1 polymer ?
#
loop_
_entity_poly.entity_id
_entity_poly.type
_entity_poly.pdbx_seq_one_letter_code
_entity_poly.pdbx_strand_id
1 'polypeptide(L)'
;MINFLDYANHVFFFPSLLASGFLLFTLVALGEKQNLKKVLFLGAVFSLTPYMIYSDLIYHGMMHLLGCMMGEVPLLLDVIVDYMSRVILIPVAIFVFGKVLSIHWSPSLFMLSASVGVGYLGMVVGKTQVGAALVNLVAIFIWWKLLWNELLFVRNTQIFARFGFLGFVTLFSMLVNLAMYVCVRMIEVTPEFLNYLVFVSWFFWLTLTIAVKLIFRTVRLTQQAEIARNHDKLTGLPNALLFSNYVQDLLFRNPRKRYAFVAFDLENFKAFNERFGFEEGDGALKFMADTFKTLFGERYVTHVSCDTFRVVGDAAGMKAKIKEAHDKIRSFSTQGVLELKAGVYVQRVENENVERCFMRARLAEATTKGVYDEYVAVYADEMGARERLKMYLIAHIDEAVEKEYIKVFYQPVVDINTNKLCGFEALARWDDPEHGFLPPLDFVGVLEDAHLIQKLDLFVLKKICEKYRVETNLGNKCVPISFNLSRLDFKLSDIYKELTRLTKEYNVPHEMIHIEITESVLDGDEDGYIREQVTRFQKDGFEVWMDDFGSGFSSLNVLKDYDFDFLKIDMMFLRNFSEKSKVIIRAIVEMAKLLHIGTLSEGVEIKEHLDFLKEIGCDRVQGYYYSKPLPYDEVMAALKEKGVEV
;
A
#
# COMPACT_ATOMS: atom_id res chain seq x y z
N MET A 1 23.95 -72.89 -4.90
CA MET A 1 22.82 -71.93 -4.97
C MET A 1 22.70 -71.09 -3.68
N ILE A 2 22.79 -71.64 -2.48
CA ILE A 2 22.69 -70.93 -1.20
C ILE A 2 23.85 -69.89 -1.02
N ASN A 3 25.08 -70.25 -1.38
CA ASN A 3 26.24 -69.36 -1.28
C ASN A 3 26.20 -68.15 -2.21
N PHE A 4 25.49 -68.19 -3.32
CA PHE A 4 25.36 -67.10 -4.23
C PHE A 4 24.32 -66.07 -3.73
N LEU A 5 23.24 -66.53 -3.16
CA LEU A 5 22.20 -65.71 -2.54
C LEU A 5 22.72 -64.98 -1.28
N ASP A 6 23.55 -65.62 -0.47
CA ASP A 6 24.18 -64.97 0.69
C ASP A 6 25.21 -63.92 0.29
N TYR A 7 25.97 -64.18 -0.75
CA TYR A 7 26.95 -63.24 -1.29
C TYR A 7 26.27 -62.01 -1.95
N ALA A 8 25.21 -62.24 -2.72
CA ALA A 8 24.43 -61.17 -3.34
C ALA A 8 23.73 -60.31 -2.28
N ASN A 9 23.18 -60.87 -1.23
CA ASN A 9 22.54 -60.12 -0.14
C ASN A 9 23.54 -59.22 0.61
N HIS A 10 24.73 -59.67 0.91
CA HIS A 10 25.72 -58.89 1.66
C HIS A 10 26.38 -57.81 0.80
N VAL A 11 26.61 -58.05 -0.48
CA VAL A 11 27.34 -57.12 -1.34
C VAL A 11 26.44 -56.01 -1.93
N PHE A 12 25.16 -56.29 -2.17
CA PHE A 12 24.24 -55.34 -2.83
C PHE A 12 23.28 -54.65 -1.85
N PHE A 13 22.84 -55.34 -0.81
CA PHE A 13 21.82 -54.81 0.09
C PHE A 13 22.36 -53.66 0.96
N PHE A 14 23.57 -53.79 1.48
CA PHE A 14 24.16 -52.80 2.38
C PHE A 14 24.50 -51.47 1.72
N PRO A 15 25.15 -51.38 0.55
CA PRO A 15 25.42 -50.14 -0.13
C PRO A 15 24.15 -49.42 -0.64
N SER A 16 23.13 -50.17 -1.08
CA SER A 16 21.86 -49.60 -1.53
C SER A 16 21.04 -49.04 -0.35
N LEU A 17 21.08 -49.67 0.80
CA LEU A 17 20.46 -49.21 2.03
C LEU A 17 21.15 -47.92 2.56
N LEU A 18 22.48 -47.92 2.55
CA LEU A 18 23.27 -46.73 2.94
C LEU A 18 23.03 -45.55 2.00
N ALA A 19 23.00 -45.76 0.68
CA ALA A 19 22.72 -44.73 -0.29
C ALA A 19 21.29 -44.16 -0.15
N SER A 20 20.31 -45.06 0.08
CA SER A 20 18.92 -44.68 0.33
C SER A 20 18.76 -43.91 1.64
N GLY A 21 19.45 -44.33 2.69
CA GLY A 21 19.46 -43.64 3.99
C GLY A 21 20.10 -42.25 3.92
N PHE A 22 21.21 -42.11 3.21
CA PHE A 22 21.89 -40.84 3.01
C PHE A 22 21.05 -39.87 2.19
N LEU A 23 20.37 -40.36 1.15
CA LEU A 23 19.46 -39.55 0.33
C LEU A 23 18.24 -39.08 1.15
N LEU A 24 17.67 -40.00 1.94
CA LEU A 24 16.54 -39.69 2.85
C LEU A 24 16.94 -38.67 3.90
N PHE A 25 18.12 -38.77 4.50
CA PHE A 25 18.66 -37.83 5.46
C PHE A 25 18.88 -36.44 4.83
N THR A 26 19.46 -36.40 3.62
CA THR A 26 19.70 -35.13 2.90
C THR A 26 18.39 -34.41 2.51
N LEU A 27 17.35 -35.16 2.18
CA LEU A 27 16.04 -34.65 1.80
C LEU A 27 15.20 -34.20 3.01
N VAL A 28 15.34 -34.90 4.15
CA VAL A 28 14.72 -34.49 5.42
C VAL A 28 15.39 -33.26 6.01
N ALA A 29 16.71 -33.12 5.87
CA ALA A 29 17.45 -31.93 6.29
C ALA A 29 17.11 -30.66 5.49
N LEU A 30 16.55 -30.80 4.27
CA LEU A 30 16.15 -29.69 3.40
C LEU A 30 14.69 -29.20 3.61
N GLY A 31 13.92 -29.78 4.52
CA GLY A 31 12.77 -29.16 5.23
C GLY A 31 11.51 -28.75 4.46
N GLU A 32 11.28 -29.15 3.20
CA GLU A 32 10.11 -28.68 2.42
C GLU A 32 9.01 -29.74 2.22
N LYS A 33 7.80 -29.46 2.75
CA LYS A 33 6.59 -30.32 2.60
C LYS A 33 6.16 -30.61 1.15
N GLN A 34 6.46 -29.75 0.18
CA GLN A 34 6.09 -29.95 -1.24
C GLN A 34 6.95 -31.03 -1.93
N ASN A 35 8.09 -31.38 -1.40
CA ASN A 35 9.00 -32.35 -1.99
C ASN A 35 8.79 -33.81 -1.49
N LEU A 36 7.91 -34.02 -0.51
CA LEU A 36 7.68 -35.36 0.07
C LEU A 36 7.27 -36.40 -1.00
N LYS A 37 6.41 -36.02 -1.97
CA LYS A 37 6.02 -36.91 -3.08
C LYS A 37 7.19 -37.27 -3.99
N LYS A 38 8.10 -36.34 -4.23
CA LYS A 38 9.31 -36.54 -5.06
C LYS A 38 10.33 -37.40 -4.30
N VAL A 39 10.42 -37.22 -2.97
CA VAL A 39 11.25 -38.01 -2.07
C VAL A 39 10.78 -39.46 -2.04
N LEU A 40 9.47 -39.67 -1.90
CA LEU A 40 8.87 -41.00 -1.95
C LEU A 40 9.05 -41.69 -3.30
N PHE A 41 8.97 -40.92 -4.40
CA PHE A 41 9.22 -41.43 -5.74
C PHE A 41 10.69 -41.85 -5.93
N LEU A 42 11.64 -41.01 -5.52
CA LEU A 42 13.05 -41.37 -5.57
C LEU A 42 13.37 -42.55 -4.66
N GLY A 43 12.81 -42.58 -3.45
CA GLY A 43 12.93 -43.70 -2.55
C GLY A 43 12.37 -45.00 -3.14
N ALA A 44 11.23 -44.92 -3.84
CA ALA A 44 10.65 -46.06 -4.55
C ALA A 44 11.52 -46.52 -5.74
N VAL A 45 12.09 -45.57 -6.52
CA VAL A 45 13.05 -45.90 -7.59
C VAL A 45 14.31 -46.57 -7.03
N PHE A 46 14.80 -46.12 -5.87
CA PHE A 46 15.95 -46.73 -5.20
C PHE A 46 15.62 -48.10 -4.56
N SER A 47 14.40 -48.29 -4.06
CA SER A 47 13.94 -49.60 -3.56
C SER A 47 13.70 -50.61 -4.68
N LEU A 48 13.58 -50.14 -5.94
CA LEU A 48 13.55 -51.02 -7.11
C LEU A 48 14.93 -51.66 -7.43
N THR A 49 16.03 -51.18 -6.86
CA THR A 49 17.36 -51.83 -6.98
C THR A 49 17.37 -53.27 -6.46
N PRO A 50 16.76 -53.61 -5.31
CA PRO A 50 16.55 -54.99 -4.94
C PRO A 50 15.68 -55.76 -5.93
N TYR A 51 14.72 -55.11 -6.58
CA TYR A 51 13.86 -55.72 -7.58
C TYR A 51 14.64 -56.17 -8.82
N MET A 52 15.75 -55.55 -9.14
CA MET A 52 16.66 -56.04 -10.19
C MET A 52 17.29 -57.39 -9.81
N ILE A 53 17.54 -57.61 -8.52
CA ILE A 53 18.01 -58.93 -8.01
C ILE A 53 16.85 -59.93 -8.07
N TYR A 54 15.64 -59.51 -7.72
CA TYR A 54 14.44 -60.31 -7.85
C TYR A 54 14.03 -60.58 -9.30
N SER A 55 14.40 -59.70 -10.27
CA SER A 55 14.16 -59.98 -11.69
C SER A 55 14.90 -61.23 -12.19
N ASP A 56 16.07 -61.46 -11.66
CA ASP A 56 16.83 -62.69 -11.90
C ASP A 56 16.15 -63.92 -11.30
N LEU A 57 15.58 -63.77 -10.12
CA LEU A 57 14.79 -64.80 -9.47
C LEU A 57 13.48 -65.08 -10.22
N ILE A 58 12.81 -64.02 -10.69
CA ILE A 58 11.59 -64.11 -11.51
C ILE A 58 11.89 -64.73 -12.86
N TYR A 59 13.00 -64.33 -13.50
CA TYR A 59 13.46 -64.94 -14.74
C TYR A 59 13.72 -66.44 -14.57
N HIS A 60 14.49 -66.84 -13.56
CA HIS A 60 14.77 -68.24 -13.30
C HIS A 60 13.52 -69.02 -12.89
N GLY A 61 12.59 -68.39 -12.14
CA GLY A 61 11.30 -68.96 -11.82
C GLY A 61 10.42 -69.19 -13.05
N MET A 62 10.35 -68.19 -13.94
CA MET A 62 9.60 -68.28 -15.17
C MET A 62 10.22 -69.29 -16.15
N MET A 63 11.53 -69.33 -16.25
CA MET A 63 12.24 -70.32 -17.09
C MET A 63 12.08 -71.71 -16.55
N HIS A 64 12.09 -71.91 -15.23
CA HIS A 64 11.80 -73.23 -14.58
C HIS A 64 10.36 -73.67 -14.88
N LEU A 65 9.38 -72.72 -14.78
CA LEU A 65 7.97 -73.03 -15.07
C LEU A 65 7.76 -73.36 -16.57
N LEU A 66 8.39 -72.62 -17.48
CA LEU A 66 8.37 -72.91 -18.91
C LEU A 66 9.06 -74.22 -19.26
N GLY A 67 10.18 -74.54 -18.62
CA GLY A 67 10.85 -75.85 -18.74
C GLY A 67 10.01 -77.00 -18.27
N CYS A 68 9.27 -76.86 -17.18
CA CYS A 68 8.30 -77.82 -16.71
C CYS A 68 7.11 -78.04 -17.63
N MET A 69 6.70 -76.97 -18.35
CA MET A 69 5.55 -77.06 -19.27
C MET A 69 5.91 -77.53 -20.69
N MET A 70 7.09 -77.21 -21.17
CA MET A 70 7.47 -77.35 -22.58
C MET A 70 8.65 -78.38 -22.78
N GLY A 71 9.29 -78.87 -21.73
CA GLY A 71 10.46 -79.75 -21.81
C GLY A 71 11.77 -78.97 -22.15
N GLU A 72 11.97 -78.55 -23.36
CA GLU A 72 13.07 -77.68 -23.75
C GLU A 72 12.53 -76.31 -24.11
N VAL A 73 13.10 -75.25 -23.51
CA VAL A 73 12.71 -73.87 -23.84
C VAL A 73 13.49 -73.34 -25.07
N PRO A 74 12.83 -72.95 -26.14
CA PRO A 74 13.53 -72.44 -27.30
C PRO A 74 14.38 -71.21 -26.96
N LEU A 75 15.58 -71.14 -27.54
CA LEU A 75 16.53 -70.03 -27.30
C LEU A 75 15.90 -68.64 -27.53
N LEU A 76 14.99 -68.52 -28.48
CA LEU A 76 14.27 -67.29 -28.81
C LEU A 76 13.31 -66.87 -27.66
N LEU A 77 12.66 -67.82 -27.01
CA LEU A 77 11.76 -67.59 -25.90
C LEU A 77 12.53 -67.20 -24.66
N ASP A 78 13.68 -67.77 -24.42
CA ASP A 78 14.63 -67.40 -23.39
C ASP A 78 15.06 -65.94 -23.51
N VAL A 79 15.50 -65.52 -24.70
CA VAL A 79 15.87 -64.10 -24.99
C VAL A 79 14.69 -63.16 -24.82
N ILE A 80 13.48 -63.54 -25.22
CA ILE A 80 12.29 -62.70 -25.10
C ILE A 80 11.92 -62.54 -23.63
N VAL A 81 11.93 -63.58 -22.86
CA VAL A 81 11.59 -63.56 -21.41
C VAL A 81 12.64 -62.74 -20.64
N ASP A 82 13.91 -62.92 -20.95
CA ASP A 82 14.98 -62.09 -20.37
C ASP A 82 14.82 -60.61 -20.74
N TYR A 83 14.54 -60.32 -22.00
CA TYR A 83 14.30 -58.93 -22.47
C TYR A 83 13.06 -58.29 -21.82
N MET A 84 11.95 -59.00 -21.75
CA MET A 84 10.71 -58.50 -21.15
C MET A 84 10.84 -58.27 -19.64
N SER A 85 11.45 -59.19 -18.92
CA SER A 85 11.59 -59.10 -17.46
C SER A 85 12.57 -57.99 -17.03
N ARG A 86 13.62 -57.77 -17.81
CA ARG A 86 14.73 -56.89 -17.41
C ARG A 86 14.71 -55.53 -18.10
N VAL A 87 14.37 -55.45 -19.38
CA VAL A 87 14.49 -54.21 -20.17
C VAL A 87 13.19 -53.42 -20.21
N ILE A 88 12.04 -54.07 -20.25
CA ILE A 88 10.73 -53.40 -20.39
C ILE A 88 10.05 -53.14 -19.06
N LEU A 89 10.05 -54.11 -18.14
CA LEU A 89 9.29 -54.00 -16.90
C LEU A 89 9.76 -52.85 -15.98
N ILE A 90 11.06 -52.59 -15.92
CA ILE A 90 11.61 -51.54 -15.05
C ILE A 90 11.28 -50.13 -15.51
N PRO A 91 11.51 -49.75 -16.79
CA PRO A 91 11.09 -48.43 -17.31
C PRO A 91 9.58 -48.21 -17.24
N VAL A 92 8.76 -49.25 -17.48
CA VAL A 92 7.31 -49.21 -17.39
C VAL A 92 6.86 -49.00 -15.94
N ALA A 93 7.47 -49.70 -15.00
CA ALA A 93 7.17 -49.51 -13.57
C ALA A 93 7.51 -48.08 -13.11
N ILE A 94 8.65 -47.54 -13.50
CA ILE A 94 9.06 -46.18 -13.21
C ILE A 94 8.08 -45.15 -13.84
N PHE A 95 7.66 -45.41 -15.06
CA PHE A 95 6.67 -44.58 -15.76
C PHE A 95 5.32 -44.56 -15.08
N VAL A 96 4.78 -45.73 -14.76
CA VAL A 96 3.48 -45.91 -14.09
C VAL A 96 3.50 -45.26 -12.70
N PHE A 97 4.56 -45.48 -11.93
CA PHE A 97 4.70 -44.91 -10.59
C PHE A 97 4.81 -43.37 -10.62
N GLY A 98 5.52 -42.81 -11.60
CA GLY A 98 5.60 -41.36 -11.82
C GLY A 98 4.24 -40.74 -12.16
N LYS A 99 3.43 -41.45 -12.95
CA LYS A 99 2.08 -41.03 -13.33
C LYS A 99 1.10 -41.10 -12.16
N VAL A 100 1.16 -42.16 -11.36
CA VAL A 100 0.33 -42.34 -10.15
C VAL A 100 0.60 -41.26 -9.10
N LEU A 101 1.85 -40.80 -8.96
CA LEU A 101 2.23 -39.74 -8.02
C LEU A 101 1.99 -38.31 -8.55
N SER A 102 1.38 -38.16 -9.74
CA SER A 102 1.10 -36.83 -10.37
C SER A 102 2.35 -35.95 -10.48
N ILE A 103 3.50 -36.52 -10.74
CA ILE A 103 4.75 -35.80 -10.93
C ILE A 103 4.78 -35.24 -12.34
N HIS A 104 4.89 -33.91 -12.48
CA HIS A 104 5.03 -33.28 -13.80
C HIS A 104 6.30 -33.78 -14.48
N TRP A 105 6.13 -34.40 -15.63
CA TRP A 105 7.20 -34.95 -16.46
C TRP A 105 8.08 -33.81 -16.98
N SER A 106 9.21 -33.60 -16.33
CA SER A 106 10.26 -32.77 -16.92
C SER A 106 11.11 -33.62 -17.87
N PRO A 107 11.71 -33.03 -18.92
CA PRO A 107 12.66 -33.74 -19.78
C PRO A 107 13.76 -34.48 -19.00
N SER A 108 14.10 -33.99 -17.81
CA SER A 108 15.07 -34.60 -16.90
C SER A 108 14.63 -35.97 -16.34
N LEU A 109 13.35 -36.17 -16.10
CA LEU A 109 12.81 -37.44 -15.58
C LEU A 109 12.76 -38.52 -16.68
N PHE A 110 12.43 -38.10 -17.92
CA PHE A 110 12.49 -39.00 -19.08
C PHE A 110 13.92 -39.45 -19.36
N MET A 111 14.87 -38.55 -19.26
CA MET A 111 16.29 -38.87 -19.45
C MET A 111 16.83 -39.77 -18.32
N LEU A 112 16.31 -39.60 -17.07
CA LEU A 112 16.65 -40.48 -15.95
C LEU A 112 16.15 -41.90 -16.22
N SER A 113 14.91 -42.10 -16.63
CA SER A 113 14.35 -43.41 -16.97
C SER A 113 15.05 -44.05 -18.15
N ALA A 114 15.37 -43.26 -19.18
CA ALA A 114 16.14 -43.72 -20.32
C ALA A 114 17.58 -44.14 -19.96
N SER A 115 18.23 -43.40 -19.03
CA SER A 115 19.59 -43.71 -18.59
C SER A 115 19.65 -44.99 -17.74
N VAL A 116 18.61 -45.26 -16.94
CA VAL A 116 18.46 -46.56 -16.21
C VAL A 116 18.29 -47.68 -17.20
N GLY A 117 17.47 -47.52 -18.23
CA GLY A 117 17.30 -48.52 -19.32
C GLY A 117 18.58 -48.79 -20.08
N VAL A 118 19.36 -47.77 -20.43
CA VAL A 118 20.64 -47.90 -21.13
C VAL A 118 21.70 -48.58 -20.24
N GLY A 119 21.74 -48.24 -18.92
CA GLY A 119 22.63 -48.91 -17.95
C GLY A 119 22.36 -50.41 -17.88
N TYR A 120 21.10 -50.81 -17.95
CA TYR A 120 20.68 -52.21 -17.96
C TYR A 120 20.99 -52.93 -19.26
N LEU A 121 20.75 -52.28 -20.38
CA LEU A 121 21.15 -52.81 -21.71
C LEU A 121 22.67 -53.10 -21.76
N GLY A 122 23.46 -52.27 -21.05
CA GLY A 122 24.88 -52.47 -20.90
C GLY A 122 25.28 -53.72 -20.12
N MET A 123 24.50 -54.11 -19.09
CA MET A 123 24.76 -55.35 -18.38
C MET A 123 24.43 -56.57 -19.23
N VAL A 124 23.39 -56.50 -20.07
CA VAL A 124 22.98 -57.61 -20.94
C VAL A 124 23.93 -57.75 -22.17
N VAL A 125 24.33 -56.62 -22.76
CA VAL A 125 25.24 -56.57 -23.95
C VAL A 125 26.71 -56.65 -23.53
N GLY A 126 27.01 -56.38 -22.26
CA GLY A 126 28.38 -56.26 -21.72
C GLY A 126 29.16 -57.57 -21.56
N LYS A 127 28.61 -58.69 -22.03
CA LYS A 127 29.40 -59.95 -22.15
C LYS A 127 30.62 -59.83 -23.07
N THR A 128 30.72 -58.71 -23.83
CA THR A 128 31.90 -58.39 -24.63
C THR A 128 32.50 -57.05 -24.13
N GLN A 129 33.82 -56.97 -24.01
CA GLN A 129 34.57 -55.79 -23.60
C GLN A 129 34.22 -54.51 -24.39
N VAL A 130 33.80 -54.64 -25.61
CA VAL A 130 33.38 -53.53 -26.51
C VAL A 130 31.99 -53.01 -26.12
N GLY A 131 31.06 -53.86 -25.72
CA GLY A 131 29.73 -53.47 -25.31
C GLY A 131 29.74 -52.62 -24.04
N ALA A 132 30.53 -53.02 -23.01
CA ALA A 132 30.69 -52.24 -21.79
C ALA A 132 31.30 -50.86 -21.99
N ALA A 133 32.25 -50.72 -22.93
CA ALA A 133 32.86 -49.41 -23.28
C ALA A 133 31.86 -48.49 -24.00
N LEU A 134 31.05 -49.05 -24.93
CA LEU A 134 30.03 -48.29 -25.65
C LEU A 134 28.93 -47.74 -24.72
N VAL A 135 28.49 -48.53 -23.77
CA VAL A 135 27.47 -48.13 -22.77
C VAL A 135 28.00 -47.04 -21.86
N ASN A 136 29.24 -47.15 -21.41
CA ASN A 136 29.86 -46.09 -20.62
C ASN A 136 29.97 -44.78 -21.38
N LEU A 137 30.34 -44.82 -22.69
CA LEU A 137 30.38 -43.64 -23.55
C LEU A 137 28.99 -42.99 -23.72
N VAL A 138 27.95 -43.77 -23.92
CA VAL A 138 26.56 -43.26 -24.02
C VAL A 138 26.10 -42.70 -22.69
N ALA A 139 26.39 -43.32 -21.55
CA ALA A 139 26.06 -42.81 -20.23
C ALA A 139 26.77 -41.46 -19.93
N ILE A 140 28.06 -41.36 -20.28
CA ILE A 140 28.85 -40.13 -20.17
C ILE A 140 28.28 -39.03 -21.06
N PHE A 141 27.86 -39.33 -22.29
CA PHE A 141 27.27 -38.38 -23.22
C PHE A 141 25.91 -37.83 -22.74
N ILE A 142 25.04 -38.71 -22.23
CA ILE A 142 23.75 -38.34 -21.62
C ILE A 142 23.99 -37.45 -20.41
N TRP A 143 24.96 -37.81 -19.58
CA TRP A 143 25.32 -37.07 -18.38
C TRP A 143 25.89 -35.67 -18.74
N TRP A 144 26.75 -35.60 -19.76
CA TRP A 144 27.30 -34.34 -20.25
C TRP A 144 26.20 -33.41 -20.81
N LYS A 145 25.22 -33.95 -21.53
CA LYS A 145 24.09 -33.19 -22.08
C LYS A 145 23.14 -32.65 -21.00
N LEU A 146 22.90 -33.41 -19.94
CA LEU A 146 22.12 -32.95 -18.77
C LEU A 146 22.82 -31.80 -18.05
N LEU A 147 24.12 -31.89 -17.89
CA LEU A 147 24.94 -30.85 -17.26
C LEU A 147 25.01 -29.60 -18.13
N TRP A 148 25.16 -29.76 -19.45
CA TRP A 148 25.26 -28.65 -20.40
C TRP A 148 23.99 -27.81 -20.45
N ASN A 149 22.84 -28.40 -20.40
CA ASN A 149 21.57 -27.67 -20.37
C ASN A 149 21.39 -26.82 -19.09
N GLU A 150 21.88 -27.28 -17.96
CA GLU A 150 21.89 -26.50 -16.72
C GLU A 150 22.96 -25.39 -16.72
N LEU A 151 24.06 -25.60 -17.39
CA LEU A 151 25.14 -24.63 -17.56
C LEU A 151 24.75 -23.45 -18.47
N LEU A 152 24.00 -23.69 -19.53
CA LEU A 152 23.49 -22.63 -20.43
C LEU A 152 22.54 -21.69 -19.70
N PHE A 153 21.77 -22.21 -18.76
CA PHE A 153 20.80 -21.40 -17.98
C PHE A 153 21.50 -20.49 -16.95
N VAL A 154 22.71 -20.83 -16.51
CA VAL A 154 23.45 -20.15 -15.45
C VAL A 154 24.38 -19.05 -15.99
N ARG A 155 24.36 -18.74 -17.28
CA ARG A 155 25.31 -17.84 -17.96
C ARG A 155 25.39 -16.39 -17.44
N ASN A 156 24.47 -15.94 -16.56
CA ASN A 156 24.36 -14.54 -16.14
C ASN A 156 24.83 -14.19 -14.71
N THR A 157 25.39 -15.11 -13.94
CA THR A 157 25.86 -14.76 -12.57
C THR A 157 27.26 -15.30 -12.33
N GLN A 158 28.20 -14.49 -11.79
CA GLN A 158 29.56 -14.71 -11.23
C GLN A 158 30.12 -16.17 -11.08
N ILE A 159 29.85 -17.07 -12.00
CA ILE A 159 29.96 -18.51 -11.86
C ILE A 159 31.24 -19.06 -12.53
N PHE A 160 32.12 -18.21 -13.05
CA PHE A 160 33.39 -18.70 -13.62
C PHE A 160 34.23 -19.52 -12.62
N ALA A 161 34.20 -19.18 -11.32
CA ALA A 161 34.87 -19.97 -10.27
C ALA A 161 34.19 -21.34 -10.01
N ARG A 162 32.88 -21.47 -10.30
CA ARG A 162 32.12 -22.74 -10.15
C ARG A 162 32.23 -23.63 -11.37
N PHE A 163 32.53 -23.09 -12.55
CA PHE A 163 32.86 -23.82 -13.76
C PHE A 163 34.11 -24.71 -13.59
N GLY A 164 35.12 -24.23 -12.91
CA GLY A 164 36.32 -24.98 -12.57
C GLY A 164 36.01 -26.22 -11.72
N PHE A 165 35.14 -26.09 -10.73
CA PHE A 165 34.78 -27.19 -9.83
C PHE A 165 33.98 -28.28 -10.57
N LEU A 166 33.00 -27.91 -11.38
CA LEU A 166 32.19 -28.89 -12.13
C LEU A 166 32.98 -29.58 -13.24
N GLY A 167 33.81 -28.84 -13.97
CA GLY A 167 34.76 -29.36 -14.93
C GLY A 167 35.77 -30.31 -14.30
N PHE A 168 36.28 -29.95 -13.12
CA PHE A 168 37.19 -30.78 -12.31
C PHE A 168 36.51 -32.09 -11.89
N VAL A 169 35.28 -32.03 -11.36
CA VAL A 169 34.51 -33.21 -10.96
C VAL A 169 34.25 -34.16 -12.13
N THR A 170 33.93 -33.62 -13.33
CA THR A 170 33.73 -34.43 -14.55
C THR A 170 35.02 -35.08 -15.03
N LEU A 171 36.11 -34.30 -15.06
CA LEU A 171 37.41 -34.80 -15.47
C LEU A 171 37.96 -35.83 -14.51
N PHE A 172 37.80 -35.60 -13.19
CA PHE A 172 38.18 -36.54 -12.13
C PHE A 172 37.39 -37.83 -12.23
N SER A 173 36.07 -37.74 -12.53
CA SER A 173 35.23 -38.92 -12.78
C SER A 173 35.74 -39.76 -13.95
N MET A 174 36.08 -39.09 -15.08
CA MET A 174 36.63 -39.76 -16.23
C MET A 174 37.96 -40.47 -15.89
N LEU A 175 38.84 -39.76 -15.15
CA LEU A 175 40.13 -40.31 -14.74
C LEU A 175 39.98 -41.50 -13.77
N VAL A 176 39.06 -41.43 -12.82
CA VAL A 176 38.77 -42.55 -11.89
C VAL A 176 38.20 -43.75 -12.62
N ASN A 177 37.28 -43.53 -13.57
CA ASN A 177 36.74 -44.63 -14.39
C ASN A 177 37.82 -45.27 -15.30
N LEU A 178 38.70 -44.44 -15.90
CA LEU A 178 39.82 -44.90 -16.69
C LEU A 178 40.83 -45.66 -15.84
N ALA A 179 41.17 -45.16 -14.66
CA ALA A 179 42.09 -45.83 -13.73
C ALA A 179 41.51 -47.16 -13.25
N MET A 180 40.22 -47.19 -12.89
CA MET A 180 39.52 -48.45 -12.55
C MET A 180 39.57 -49.46 -13.74
N TYR A 181 39.32 -48.99 -14.96
CA TYR A 181 39.37 -49.84 -16.14
C TYR A 181 40.78 -50.43 -16.36
N VAL A 182 41.84 -49.63 -16.20
CA VAL A 182 43.24 -50.06 -16.29
C VAL A 182 43.59 -51.04 -15.17
N CYS A 183 43.23 -50.75 -13.90
CA CYS A 183 43.50 -51.63 -12.77
C CYS A 183 42.82 -52.99 -12.91
N VAL A 184 41.58 -52.99 -13.40
CA VAL A 184 40.84 -54.25 -13.62
C VAL A 184 41.45 -55.10 -14.75
N ARG A 185 42.07 -54.48 -15.73
CA ARG A 185 42.80 -55.21 -16.80
C ARG A 185 44.13 -55.80 -16.33
N MET A 186 44.73 -55.18 -15.28
CA MET A 186 46.00 -55.65 -14.69
C MET A 186 45.83 -56.80 -13.67
N ILE A 187 44.63 -56.97 -13.14
CA ILE A 187 44.33 -57.94 -12.05
C ILE A 187 43.32 -58.92 -12.62
N GLU A 188 43.60 -59.90 -13.42
CA GLU A 188 42.71 -60.96 -13.96
C GLU A 188 41.33 -61.11 -13.25
N VAL A 189 40.50 -60.02 -13.31
CA VAL A 189 39.21 -59.93 -12.64
C VAL A 189 38.11 -60.53 -13.52
N THR A 190 37.19 -61.24 -12.97
CA THR A 190 36.06 -61.83 -13.74
C THR A 190 35.21 -60.71 -14.39
N PRO A 191 34.68 -60.95 -15.58
CA PRO A 191 33.83 -59.97 -16.30
C PRO A 191 32.62 -59.50 -15.46
N GLU A 192 32.13 -60.31 -14.56
CA GLU A 192 31.01 -60.01 -13.68
C GLU A 192 31.34 -58.95 -12.60
N PHE A 193 32.53 -59.00 -12.03
CA PHE A 193 32.99 -58.02 -11.07
C PHE A 193 33.27 -56.66 -11.73
N LEU A 194 33.72 -56.66 -12.97
CA LEU A 194 33.90 -55.44 -13.75
C LEU A 194 32.58 -54.72 -14.02
N ASN A 195 31.55 -55.46 -14.43
CA ASN A 195 30.21 -54.93 -14.65
C ASN A 195 29.62 -54.36 -13.38
N TYR A 196 29.87 -54.98 -12.26
CA TYR A 196 29.46 -54.48 -10.93
C TYR A 196 30.13 -53.12 -10.59
N LEU A 197 31.45 -53.02 -10.75
CA LEU A 197 32.17 -51.78 -10.45
C LEU A 197 31.71 -50.61 -11.36
N VAL A 198 31.47 -50.88 -12.65
CA VAL A 198 30.92 -49.91 -13.56
C VAL A 198 29.53 -49.41 -13.14
N PHE A 199 28.67 -50.36 -12.71
CA PHE A 199 27.33 -50.03 -12.23
C PHE A 199 27.36 -49.18 -10.93
N VAL A 200 28.18 -49.55 -9.95
CA VAL A 200 28.36 -48.77 -8.69
C VAL A 200 28.90 -47.38 -8.97
N SER A 201 29.90 -47.26 -9.84
CA SER A 201 30.46 -45.96 -10.24
C SER A 201 29.40 -45.10 -10.93
N TRP A 202 28.64 -45.66 -11.87
CA TRP A 202 27.57 -44.96 -12.58
C TRP A 202 26.47 -44.50 -11.60
N PHE A 203 26.06 -45.32 -10.68
CA PHE A 203 25.06 -45.02 -9.66
C PHE A 203 25.54 -43.91 -8.70
N PHE A 204 26.79 -43.97 -8.27
CA PHE A 204 27.39 -42.90 -7.45
C PHE A 204 27.37 -41.54 -8.16
N TRP A 205 27.73 -41.51 -9.42
CA TRP A 205 27.73 -40.25 -10.22
C TRP A 205 26.32 -39.73 -10.49
N LEU A 206 25.37 -40.61 -10.71
CA LEU A 206 23.97 -40.22 -10.87
C LEU A 206 23.43 -39.57 -9.57
N THR A 207 23.67 -40.19 -8.42
CA THR A 207 23.24 -39.66 -7.13
C THR A 207 23.91 -38.35 -6.80
N LEU A 208 25.20 -38.21 -7.07
CA LEU A 208 25.93 -36.97 -6.88
C LEU A 208 25.37 -35.83 -7.78
N THR A 209 25.05 -36.13 -9.04
CA THR A 209 24.45 -35.14 -9.96
C THR A 209 23.10 -34.66 -9.49
N ILE A 210 22.24 -35.59 -9.02
CA ILE A 210 20.93 -35.24 -8.48
C ILE A 210 21.09 -34.40 -7.21
N ALA A 211 21.99 -34.75 -6.30
CA ALA A 211 22.25 -33.98 -5.10
C ALA A 211 22.73 -32.55 -5.39
N VAL A 212 23.69 -32.40 -6.30
CA VAL A 212 24.18 -31.08 -6.73
C VAL A 212 23.07 -30.24 -7.37
N LYS A 213 22.25 -30.87 -8.23
CA LYS A 213 21.11 -30.19 -8.86
C LYS A 213 20.07 -29.72 -7.84
N LEU A 214 19.78 -30.54 -6.84
CA LEU A 214 18.86 -30.19 -5.75
C LEU A 214 19.42 -29.03 -4.91
N ILE A 215 20.69 -29.07 -4.56
CA ILE A 215 21.35 -27.97 -3.81
C ILE A 215 21.26 -26.66 -4.57
N PHE A 216 21.61 -26.65 -5.88
CA PHE A 216 21.52 -25.43 -6.68
C PHE A 216 20.08 -24.92 -6.80
N ARG A 217 19.12 -25.82 -6.95
CA ARG A 217 17.71 -25.45 -6.98
C ARG A 217 17.25 -24.85 -5.67
N THR A 218 17.63 -25.44 -4.54
CA THR A 218 17.29 -24.93 -3.20
C THR A 218 17.90 -23.56 -2.97
N VAL A 219 19.19 -23.37 -3.25
CA VAL A 219 19.86 -22.07 -3.15
C VAL A 219 19.18 -21.01 -4.02
N ARG A 220 18.76 -21.38 -5.24
CA ARG A 220 18.04 -20.46 -6.13
C ARG A 220 16.66 -20.10 -5.59
N LEU A 221 15.91 -21.08 -5.08
CA LEU A 221 14.58 -20.86 -4.50
C LEU A 221 14.67 -20.01 -3.24
N THR A 222 15.67 -20.24 -2.39
CA THR A 222 15.90 -19.41 -1.19
C THR A 222 16.28 -17.98 -1.58
N GLN A 223 17.14 -17.77 -2.58
CA GLN A 223 17.47 -16.42 -3.06
C GLN A 223 16.25 -15.70 -3.66
N GLN A 224 15.44 -16.40 -4.46
CA GLN A 224 14.21 -15.84 -5.01
C GLN A 224 13.18 -15.52 -3.93
N ALA A 225 13.04 -16.42 -2.94
CA ALA A 225 12.17 -16.19 -1.79
C ALA A 225 12.66 -15.02 -0.92
N GLU A 226 13.97 -14.86 -0.76
CA GLU A 226 14.57 -13.75 -0.02
C GLU A 226 14.35 -12.41 -0.75
N ILE A 227 14.56 -12.37 -2.07
CA ILE A 227 14.25 -11.19 -2.89
C ILE A 227 12.76 -10.86 -2.81
N ALA A 228 11.88 -11.85 -2.99
CA ALA A 228 10.44 -11.66 -2.92
C ALA A 228 9.93 -11.26 -1.52
N ARG A 229 10.66 -11.64 -0.47
CA ARG A 229 10.34 -11.27 0.92
C ARG A 229 10.82 -9.86 1.27
N ASN A 230 11.92 -9.41 0.69
CA ASN A 230 12.63 -8.20 1.11
C ASN A 230 12.43 -7.02 0.14
N HIS A 231 11.83 -7.23 -1.03
CA HIS A 231 11.62 -6.19 -2.03
C HIS A 231 10.15 -6.07 -2.43
N ASP A 232 9.77 -4.86 -2.79
CA ASP A 232 8.46 -4.56 -3.39
C ASP A 232 8.36 -5.18 -4.79
N LYS A 233 7.22 -5.83 -5.07
CA LYS A 233 7.04 -6.59 -6.33
C LYS A 233 6.89 -5.70 -7.55
N LEU A 234 6.35 -4.50 -7.40
CA LEU A 234 6.09 -3.58 -8.50
C LEU A 234 7.35 -2.82 -8.89
N THR A 235 8.02 -2.24 -7.91
CA THR A 235 9.14 -1.30 -8.10
C THR A 235 10.52 -1.94 -7.97
N GLY A 236 10.59 -3.13 -7.36
CA GLY A 236 11.86 -3.81 -7.05
C GLY A 236 12.69 -3.12 -5.98
N LEU A 237 12.16 -2.08 -5.32
CA LEU A 237 12.82 -1.40 -4.19
C LEU A 237 12.83 -2.26 -2.94
N PRO A 238 13.75 -2.04 -1.98
CA PRO A 238 13.65 -2.60 -0.65
C PRO A 238 12.27 -2.35 -0.06
N ASN A 239 11.66 -3.37 0.54
CA ASN A 239 10.42 -3.17 1.29
C ASN A 239 10.70 -2.42 2.61
N ALA A 240 9.63 -2.03 3.33
CA ALA A 240 9.75 -1.23 4.54
C ALA A 240 10.69 -1.84 5.59
N LEU A 241 10.70 -3.17 5.75
CA LEU A 241 11.56 -3.86 6.72
C LEU A 241 13.03 -3.80 6.33
N LEU A 242 13.37 -4.15 5.10
CA LEU A 242 14.75 -4.13 4.61
C LEU A 242 15.28 -2.70 4.56
N PHE A 243 14.47 -1.75 4.13
CA PHE A 243 14.79 -0.33 4.13
C PHE A 243 15.08 0.19 5.55
N SER A 244 14.23 -0.14 6.54
CA SER A 244 14.45 0.27 7.94
C SER A 244 15.80 -0.24 8.47
N ASN A 245 16.16 -1.49 8.15
CA ASN A 245 17.46 -2.05 8.52
C ASN A 245 18.64 -1.28 7.88
N TYR A 246 18.52 -0.92 6.59
CA TYR A 246 19.55 -0.13 5.91
C TYR A 246 19.68 1.28 6.50
N VAL A 247 18.57 1.90 6.86
CA VAL A 247 18.57 3.23 7.48
C VAL A 247 19.17 3.18 8.88
N GLN A 248 18.82 2.18 9.69
CA GLN A 248 19.41 2.00 11.02
C GLN A 248 20.94 1.78 10.94
N ASP A 249 21.40 0.94 10.02
CA ASP A 249 22.84 0.73 9.78
C ASP A 249 23.54 2.03 9.33
N LEU A 250 22.90 2.82 8.45
CA LEU A 250 23.41 4.13 8.01
C LEU A 250 23.60 5.09 9.18
N LEU A 251 22.57 5.21 10.03
CA LEU A 251 22.59 6.09 11.20
C LEU A 251 23.64 5.65 12.23
N PHE A 252 23.77 4.34 12.45
CA PHE A 252 24.74 3.77 13.37
C PHE A 252 26.18 4.01 12.93
N ARG A 253 26.47 3.85 11.62
CA ARG A 253 27.83 4.04 11.09
C ARG A 253 28.31 5.50 11.10
N ASN A 254 27.40 6.46 11.00
CA ASN A 254 27.74 7.87 10.90
C ASN A 254 26.86 8.75 11.82
N PRO A 255 26.94 8.59 13.15
CA PRO A 255 26.03 9.23 14.09
C PRO A 255 26.09 10.77 14.08
N ARG A 256 27.23 11.35 13.72
CA ARG A 256 27.42 12.82 13.67
C ARG A 256 26.89 13.48 12.40
N LYS A 257 26.50 12.69 11.39
CA LYS A 257 26.02 13.22 10.12
C LYS A 257 24.52 13.51 10.26
N ARG A 258 24.07 14.65 9.73
CA ARG A 258 22.64 14.99 9.68
C ARG A 258 22.00 14.38 8.45
N TYR A 259 20.98 13.57 8.66
CA TYR A 259 20.20 12.96 7.59
C TYR A 259 18.85 13.65 7.45
N ALA A 260 18.39 13.76 6.21
CA ALA A 260 17.04 14.15 5.87
C ALA A 260 16.20 12.91 5.57
N PHE A 261 15.04 12.84 6.18
CA PHE A 261 13.98 11.89 5.94
C PHE A 261 12.93 12.55 5.06
N VAL A 262 12.59 11.94 3.95
CA VAL A 262 11.67 12.51 2.99
C VAL A 262 10.52 11.54 2.75
N ALA A 263 9.31 12.04 2.90
CA ALA A 263 8.09 11.39 2.45
C ALA A 263 7.67 12.02 1.13
N PHE A 264 7.40 11.19 0.13
CA PHE A 264 6.90 11.60 -1.18
C PHE A 264 5.52 11.02 -1.43
N ASP A 265 4.69 11.77 -2.12
CA ASP A 265 3.35 11.40 -2.55
C ASP A 265 3.09 11.95 -3.96
N LEU A 266 2.25 11.26 -4.76
CA LEU A 266 1.84 11.74 -6.08
C LEU A 266 0.43 12.35 -6.00
N GLU A 267 0.35 13.65 -6.09
CA GLU A 267 -0.95 14.31 -6.17
C GLU A 267 -1.69 13.92 -7.46
N ASN A 268 -2.99 13.71 -7.35
CA ASN A 268 -3.89 13.30 -8.43
C ASN A 268 -3.65 11.88 -8.99
N PHE A 269 -2.91 11.00 -8.30
CA PHE A 269 -2.61 9.65 -8.80
C PHE A 269 -3.88 8.80 -9.01
N LYS A 270 -4.89 8.96 -8.16
CA LYS A 270 -6.18 8.28 -8.33
C LYS A 270 -6.88 8.71 -9.63
N ALA A 271 -6.99 10.02 -9.86
CA ALA A 271 -7.58 10.57 -11.08
C ALA A 271 -6.78 10.18 -12.34
N PHE A 272 -5.45 10.10 -12.21
CA PHE A 272 -4.60 9.59 -13.28
C PHE A 272 -4.93 8.14 -13.64
N ASN A 273 -5.06 7.25 -12.64
CA ASN A 273 -5.44 5.85 -12.85
C ASN A 273 -6.84 5.71 -13.47
N GLU A 274 -7.80 6.51 -13.04
CA GLU A 274 -9.16 6.51 -13.61
C GLU A 274 -9.17 6.93 -15.09
N ARG A 275 -8.30 7.88 -15.45
CA ARG A 275 -8.23 8.42 -16.81
C ARG A 275 -7.38 7.57 -17.77
N PHE A 276 -6.23 7.05 -17.31
CA PHE A 276 -5.22 6.40 -18.16
C PHE A 276 -5.09 4.90 -17.91
N GLY A 277 -5.73 4.37 -16.86
CA GLY A 277 -5.67 2.96 -16.48
C GLY A 277 -4.53 2.62 -15.52
N PHE A 278 -4.68 1.49 -14.83
CA PHE A 278 -3.72 1.03 -13.81
C PHE A 278 -2.34 0.65 -14.38
N GLU A 279 -2.26 0.21 -15.65
CA GLU A 279 -0.97 -0.14 -16.28
C GLU A 279 -0.06 1.09 -16.44
N GLU A 280 -0.66 2.23 -16.82
CA GLU A 280 0.07 3.50 -16.91
C GLU A 280 0.45 4.03 -15.52
N GLY A 281 -0.42 3.87 -14.53
CA GLY A 281 -0.10 4.17 -13.13
C GLY A 281 1.05 3.34 -12.59
N ASP A 282 1.07 2.03 -12.84
CA ASP A 282 2.19 1.15 -12.50
C ASP A 282 3.48 1.58 -13.22
N GLY A 283 3.35 2.07 -14.47
CA GLY A 283 4.45 2.67 -15.24
C GLY A 283 5.02 3.91 -14.56
N ALA A 284 4.16 4.81 -14.09
CA ALA A 284 4.55 6.02 -13.35
C ALA A 284 5.28 5.68 -12.05
N LEU A 285 4.78 4.72 -11.28
CA LEU A 285 5.42 4.27 -10.03
C LEU A 285 6.80 3.62 -10.28
N LYS A 286 6.96 2.85 -11.35
CA LYS A 286 8.26 2.28 -11.75
C LYS A 286 9.23 3.37 -12.18
N PHE A 287 8.78 4.34 -12.97
CA PHE A 287 9.60 5.48 -13.38
C PHE A 287 10.06 6.31 -12.18
N MET A 288 9.16 6.54 -11.22
CA MET A 288 9.46 7.22 -9.96
C MET A 288 10.50 6.45 -9.14
N ALA A 289 10.33 5.12 -9.01
CA ALA A 289 11.28 4.26 -8.32
C ALA A 289 12.68 4.32 -8.94
N ASP A 290 12.79 4.25 -10.27
CA ASP A 290 14.07 4.31 -10.97
C ASP A 290 14.72 5.70 -10.89
N THR A 291 13.91 6.76 -10.91
CA THR A 291 14.37 8.12 -10.66
C THR A 291 14.96 8.25 -9.25
N PHE A 292 14.26 7.73 -8.25
CA PHE A 292 14.72 7.79 -6.87
C PHE A 292 15.94 6.90 -6.60
N LYS A 293 16.03 5.71 -7.20
CA LYS A 293 17.25 4.89 -7.16
C LYS A 293 18.46 5.66 -7.66
N THR A 294 18.29 6.38 -8.76
CA THR A 294 19.38 7.14 -9.37
C THR A 294 19.83 8.33 -8.51
N LEU A 295 18.88 9.07 -7.92
CA LEU A 295 19.15 10.29 -7.17
C LEU A 295 19.59 10.02 -5.72
N PHE A 296 19.03 9.01 -5.06
CA PHE A 296 19.21 8.79 -3.63
C PHE A 296 19.96 7.49 -3.31
N GLY A 297 20.05 6.56 -4.26
CA GLY A 297 20.62 5.22 -4.09
C GLY A 297 19.59 4.19 -3.64
N GLU A 298 19.62 3.01 -4.24
CA GLU A 298 18.62 1.95 -4.11
C GLU A 298 18.31 1.55 -2.65
N ARG A 299 19.33 1.48 -1.79
CA ARG A 299 19.19 1.07 -0.38
C ARG A 299 18.41 2.05 0.48
N TYR A 300 18.34 3.31 0.05
CA TYR A 300 17.78 4.42 0.82
C TYR A 300 16.46 4.93 0.29
N VAL A 301 15.80 4.11 -0.52
CA VAL A 301 14.49 4.36 -1.09
C VAL A 301 13.60 3.15 -0.82
N THR A 302 12.35 3.38 -0.46
CA THR A 302 11.31 2.33 -0.35
C THR A 302 9.99 2.84 -0.87
N HIS A 303 9.25 1.94 -1.52
CA HIS A 303 7.84 2.11 -1.85
C HIS A 303 7.01 1.57 -0.68
N VAL A 304 6.14 2.40 -0.10
CA VAL A 304 5.37 2.02 1.10
C VAL A 304 4.03 1.43 0.71
N SER A 305 3.25 2.18 -0.04
CA SER A 305 1.91 1.77 -0.52
C SER A 305 1.40 2.78 -1.55
N CYS A 306 0.57 2.34 -2.48
CA CYS A 306 -0.05 3.17 -3.52
C CYS A 306 0.97 4.06 -4.23
N ASP A 307 0.98 5.34 -3.92
CA ASP A 307 1.80 6.40 -4.49
C ASP A 307 2.84 6.98 -3.51
N THR A 308 2.93 6.40 -2.31
CA THR A 308 3.80 6.89 -1.24
C THR A 308 5.18 6.24 -1.26
N PHE A 309 6.23 7.05 -1.26
CA PHE A 309 7.62 6.62 -1.16
C PHE A 309 8.31 7.28 0.03
N ARG A 310 9.32 6.60 0.57
CA ARG A 310 10.19 7.11 1.62
C ARG A 310 11.64 7.10 1.16
N VAL A 311 12.35 8.16 1.48
CA VAL A 311 13.76 8.33 1.13
C VAL A 311 14.54 8.84 2.33
N VAL A 312 15.77 8.35 2.51
CA VAL A 312 16.74 8.90 3.46
C VAL A 312 18.02 9.27 2.73
N GLY A 313 18.59 10.40 3.06
CA GLY A 313 19.85 10.82 2.48
C GLY A 313 20.51 11.94 3.26
N ASP A 314 21.66 12.41 2.77
CA ASP A 314 22.35 13.55 3.36
C ASP A 314 21.47 14.80 3.32
N ALA A 315 21.34 15.50 4.45
CA ALA A 315 20.58 16.75 4.51
C ALA A 315 21.17 17.82 3.57
N ALA A 316 22.51 17.81 3.39
CA ALA A 316 23.18 18.67 2.44
C ALA A 316 22.80 18.25 1.00
N GLY A 317 22.21 19.17 0.23
CA GLY A 317 21.82 18.92 -1.16
C GLY A 317 20.48 18.19 -1.35
N MET A 318 19.77 17.80 -0.28
CA MET A 318 18.49 17.09 -0.37
C MET A 318 17.45 17.89 -1.17
N LYS A 319 17.35 19.21 -0.90
CA LYS A 319 16.40 20.08 -1.60
C LYS A 319 16.63 20.11 -3.12
N ALA A 320 17.89 20.11 -3.57
CA ALA A 320 18.23 20.08 -4.99
C ALA A 320 17.82 18.74 -5.65
N LYS A 321 18.03 17.62 -4.97
CA LYS A 321 17.62 16.29 -5.44
C LYS A 321 16.11 16.14 -5.49
N ILE A 322 15.38 16.70 -4.52
CA ILE A 322 13.91 16.70 -4.52
C ILE A 322 13.40 17.51 -5.73
N LYS A 323 14.00 18.67 -6.00
CA LYS A 323 13.65 19.48 -7.17
C LYS A 323 13.87 18.70 -8.47
N GLU A 324 15.03 18.06 -8.61
CA GLU A 324 15.34 17.24 -9.79
C GLU A 324 14.36 16.08 -9.95
N ALA A 325 13.96 15.42 -8.85
CA ALA A 325 12.95 14.37 -8.87
C ALA A 325 11.59 14.90 -9.31
N HIS A 326 11.15 16.03 -8.74
CA HIS A 326 9.90 16.71 -9.11
C HIS A 326 9.87 17.04 -10.61
N ASP A 327 10.93 17.69 -11.12
CA ASP A 327 11.01 18.11 -12.53
C ASP A 327 10.96 16.89 -13.48
N LYS A 328 11.63 15.79 -13.13
CA LYS A 328 11.62 14.54 -13.91
C LYS A 328 10.23 13.87 -13.92
N ILE A 329 9.58 13.78 -12.76
CA ILE A 329 8.26 13.13 -12.65
C ILE A 329 7.20 13.96 -13.37
N ARG A 330 7.25 15.28 -13.24
CA ARG A 330 6.38 16.18 -13.99
C ARG A 330 6.53 16.01 -15.51
N SER A 331 7.75 15.70 -15.99
CA SER A 331 8.01 15.44 -17.41
C SER A 331 7.51 14.09 -17.92
N PHE A 332 7.27 13.11 -17.03
CA PHE A 332 6.73 11.79 -17.38
C PHE A 332 5.30 11.89 -17.94
N SER A 333 4.47 12.72 -17.32
CA SER A 333 3.12 12.97 -17.80
C SER A 333 3.12 14.13 -18.79
N THR A 334 3.00 13.84 -20.08
CA THR A 334 2.94 14.86 -21.15
C THR A 334 1.78 15.86 -20.99
N GLN A 335 0.83 15.58 -20.10
CA GLN A 335 -0.34 16.43 -19.80
C GLN A 335 -0.27 17.13 -18.43
N GLY A 336 0.84 17.00 -17.67
CA GLY A 336 1.04 17.68 -16.40
C GLY A 336 0.06 17.31 -15.27
N VAL A 337 -0.57 16.12 -15.34
CA VAL A 337 -1.60 15.71 -14.38
C VAL A 337 -1.00 15.22 -13.05
N LEU A 338 0.20 14.61 -13.09
CA LEU A 338 0.87 14.09 -11.90
C LEU A 338 1.83 15.14 -11.34
N GLU A 339 1.72 15.42 -10.06
CA GLU A 339 2.62 16.31 -9.34
C GLU A 339 3.23 15.61 -8.13
N LEU A 340 4.56 15.66 -8.01
CA LEU A 340 5.27 15.08 -6.88
C LEU A 340 5.24 16.07 -5.71
N LYS A 341 4.70 15.64 -4.58
CA LYS A 341 4.74 16.36 -3.30
C LYS A 341 5.75 15.72 -2.36
N ALA A 342 6.42 16.53 -1.56
CA ALA A 342 7.47 16.06 -0.66
C ALA A 342 7.42 16.77 0.70
N GLY A 343 7.52 16.00 1.76
CA GLY A 343 7.76 16.52 3.10
C GLY A 343 9.13 16.09 3.61
N VAL A 344 9.86 16.99 4.21
CA VAL A 344 11.25 16.79 4.67
C VAL A 344 11.34 16.98 6.17
N TYR A 345 11.90 16.01 6.85
CA TYR A 345 12.35 16.16 8.23
C TYR A 345 13.86 15.99 8.30
N VAL A 346 14.57 16.96 8.84
CA VAL A 346 16.00 16.88 9.10
C VAL A 346 16.21 16.44 10.54
N GLN A 347 16.88 15.31 10.73
CA GLN A 347 17.20 14.74 12.04
C GLN A 347 17.91 15.76 12.94
N ARG A 348 17.40 15.91 14.17
CA ARG A 348 17.92 16.88 15.16
C ARG A 348 18.71 16.22 16.28
N VAL A 349 18.37 14.96 16.59
CA VAL A 349 18.95 14.20 17.71
C VAL A 349 19.60 12.92 17.17
N GLU A 350 20.76 12.54 17.71
CA GLU A 350 21.40 11.26 17.39
C GLU A 350 20.47 10.08 17.80
N ASN A 351 20.44 9.04 16.98
CA ASN A 351 19.63 7.82 17.21
C ASN A 351 18.12 8.06 17.38
N GLU A 352 17.59 9.09 16.74
CA GLU A 352 16.14 9.31 16.69
C GLU A 352 15.44 8.14 15.99
N ASN A 353 14.24 7.77 16.50
CA ASN A 353 13.47 6.68 15.92
C ASN A 353 13.08 6.97 14.47
N VAL A 354 13.43 6.06 13.56
CA VAL A 354 13.26 6.19 12.10
C VAL A 354 11.79 6.43 11.73
N GLU A 355 10.85 5.70 12.34
CA GLU A 355 9.42 5.87 12.05
C GLU A 355 8.92 7.24 12.51
N ARG A 356 9.40 7.75 13.64
CA ARG A 356 9.07 9.11 14.10
C ARG A 356 9.61 10.17 13.15
N CYS A 357 10.79 9.97 12.58
CA CYS A 357 11.34 10.88 11.57
C CYS A 357 10.46 10.92 10.31
N PHE A 358 10.00 9.75 9.83
CA PHE A 358 9.10 9.67 8.67
C PHE A 358 7.70 10.22 8.97
N MET A 359 7.18 10.01 10.19
CA MET A 359 5.92 10.61 10.58
C MET A 359 5.98 12.15 10.50
N ARG A 360 7.07 12.76 10.96
CA ARG A 360 7.29 14.22 10.83
C ARG A 360 7.43 14.65 9.37
N ALA A 361 8.16 13.89 8.55
CA ALA A 361 8.25 14.16 7.12
C ALA A 361 6.87 14.12 6.45
N ARG A 362 6.04 13.12 6.81
CA ARG A 362 4.67 13.00 6.28
C ARG A 362 3.76 14.15 6.71
N LEU A 363 3.90 14.63 7.95
CA LEU A 363 3.16 15.82 8.41
C LEU A 363 3.53 17.06 7.58
N ALA A 364 4.80 17.21 7.23
CA ALA A 364 5.22 18.30 6.34
C ALA A 364 4.69 18.10 4.91
N GLU A 365 4.72 16.87 4.38
CA GLU A 365 4.19 16.55 3.05
C GLU A 365 2.69 16.92 2.97
N ALA A 366 1.90 16.56 3.98
CA ALA A 366 0.47 16.84 4.02
C ALA A 366 0.13 18.34 3.88
N THR A 367 1.03 19.26 4.28
CA THR A 367 0.81 20.69 4.12
C THR A 367 0.97 21.19 2.68
N THR A 368 1.55 20.38 1.79
CA THR A 368 1.73 20.75 0.37
C THR A 368 0.55 20.32 -0.51
N LYS A 369 -0.35 19.46 0.00
CA LYS A 369 -1.50 18.96 -0.75
C LYS A 369 -2.51 20.09 -1.03
N GLY A 370 -2.99 20.15 -2.28
CA GLY A 370 -3.91 21.18 -2.71
C GLY A 370 -3.28 22.57 -2.92
N VAL A 371 -1.97 22.73 -2.70
CA VAL A 371 -1.26 24.01 -2.93
C VAL A 371 -0.45 23.91 -4.21
N TYR A 372 -0.86 24.67 -5.24
CA TYR A 372 -0.36 24.53 -6.61
C TYR A 372 1.15 24.81 -6.75
N ASP A 373 1.70 25.79 -6.05
CA ASP A 373 3.10 26.23 -6.20
C ASP A 373 4.06 25.61 -5.17
N GLU A 374 3.55 24.82 -4.22
CA GLU A 374 4.35 24.21 -3.17
C GLU A 374 4.47 22.70 -3.35
N TYR A 375 5.61 22.23 -3.84
CA TYR A 375 5.90 20.80 -3.98
C TYR A 375 6.77 20.23 -2.86
N VAL A 376 7.30 21.07 -1.95
CA VAL A 376 8.15 20.63 -0.84
C VAL A 376 7.94 21.47 0.40
N ALA A 377 7.65 20.83 1.53
CA ALA A 377 7.63 21.46 2.85
C ALA A 377 8.67 20.82 3.78
N VAL A 378 9.21 21.64 4.69
CA VAL A 378 10.12 21.18 5.74
C VAL A 378 9.37 21.21 7.07
N TYR A 379 9.45 20.11 7.81
CA TYR A 379 8.78 19.96 9.10
C TYR A 379 9.21 21.06 10.09
N ALA A 380 8.24 21.74 10.63
CA ALA A 380 8.35 22.65 11.76
C ALA A 380 7.57 22.09 12.98
N ASP A 381 7.99 22.42 14.19
CA ASP A 381 7.38 21.85 15.41
C ASP A 381 5.91 22.25 15.58
N GLU A 382 5.53 23.39 15.01
CA GLU A 382 4.17 23.90 14.95
C GLU A 382 3.23 22.95 14.19
N MET A 383 3.72 22.28 13.13
CA MET A 383 2.95 21.29 12.37
C MET A 383 2.55 20.10 13.26
N GLY A 384 3.50 19.62 14.07
CA GLY A 384 3.22 18.55 15.03
C GLY A 384 2.31 18.99 16.18
N ALA A 385 2.39 20.25 16.61
CA ALA A 385 1.49 20.81 17.62
C ALA A 385 0.06 20.91 17.07
N ARG A 386 -0.09 21.39 15.82
CA ARG A 386 -1.39 21.48 15.15
C ARG A 386 -2.07 20.12 14.99
N GLU A 387 -1.32 19.09 14.60
CA GLU A 387 -1.87 17.74 14.47
C GLU A 387 -2.30 17.15 15.83
N ARG A 388 -1.53 17.40 16.88
CA ARG A 388 -1.92 16.99 18.25
C ARG A 388 -3.20 17.70 18.70
N LEU A 389 -3.32 19.01 18.45
CA LEU A 389 -4.52 19.77 18.74
C LEU A 389 -5.72 19.22 17.96
N LYS A 390 -5.57 18.95 16.65
CA LYS A 390 -6.61 18.33 15.82
C LYS A 390 -7.14 17.04 16.46
N MET A 391 -6.24 16.11 16.82
CA MET A 391 -6.63 14.85 17.46
C MET A 391 -7.26 15.04 18.82
N TYR A 392 -6.80 16.02 19.60
CA TYR A 392 -7.37 16.38 20.88
C TYR A 392 -8.83 16.87 20.73
N LEU A 393 -9.07 17.82 19.83
CA LEU A 393 -10.39 18.40 19.58
C LEU A 393 -11.41 17.34 19.17
N ILE A 394 -11.02 16.43 18.25
CA ILE A 394 -11.85 15.31 17.81
C ILE A 394 -12.24 14.41 19.01
N ALA A 395 -11.30 14.14 19.89
CA ALA A 395 -11.53 13.27 21.05
C ALA A 395 -12.38 13.92 22.15
N HIS A 396 -12.38 15.27 22.26
CA HIS A 396 -12.98 15.98 23.38
C HIS A 396 -14.23 16.81 23.05
N ILE A 397 -14.75 16.75 21.81
CA ILE A 397 -15.95 17.51 21.44
C ILE A 397 -17.16 17.16 22.29
N ASP A 398 -17.38 15.90 22.63
CA ASP A 398 -18.51 15.48 23.46
C ASP A 398 -18.40 16.03 24.89
N GLU A 399 -17.21 16.01 25.47
CA GLU A 399 -16.92 16.60 26.75
C GLU A 399 -17.10 18.13 26.75
N ALA A 400 -16.64 18.77 25.66
CA ALA A 400 -16.74 20.21 25.50
C ALA A 400 -18.21 20.70 25.42
N VAL A 401 -19.05 19.90 24.75
CA VAL A 401 -20.50 20.14 24.70
C VAL A 401 -21.14 19.91 26.09
N GLU A 402 -20.85 18.77 26.74
CA GLU A 402 -21.44 18.38 28.01
C GLU A 402 -21.06 19.35 29.15
N LYS A 403 -19.77 19.72 29.21
CA LYS A 403 -19.25 20.63 30.25
C LYS A 403 -19.33 22.11 29.87
N GLU A 404 -19.95 22.41 28.77
CA GLU A 404 -20.12 23.77 28.27
C GLU A 404 -18.79 24.54 28.12
N TYR A 405 -17.71 23.86 27.68
CA TYR A 405 -16.46 24.54 27.28
C TYR A 405 -16.65 25.36 26.00
N ILE A 406 -17.64 24.99 25.19
CA ILE A 406 -18.05 25.79 24.02
C ILE A 406 -18.94 26.93 24.52
N LYS A 407 -18.55 28.14 24.19
CA LYS A 407 -19.29 29.39 24.49
C LYS A 407 -19.87 29.96 23.23
N VAL A 408 -21.03 30.59 23.32
CA VAL A 408 -21.61 31.35 22.21
C VAL A 408 -21.37 32.82 22.44
N PHE A 409 -20.66 33.43 21.49
CA PHE A 409 -20.45 34.88 21.44
C PHE A 409 -21.42 35.45 20.42
N TYR A 410 -21.77 36.71 20.55
CA TYR A 410 -22.76 37.40 19.76
C TYR A 410 -22.12 38.60 19.08
N GLN A 411 -22.31 38.71 17.77
CA GLN A 411 -21.91 39.91 17.01
C GLN A 411 -23.14 40.64 16.52
N PRO A 412 -23.26 41.94 16.77
CA PRO A 412 -24.49 42.69 16.46
C PRO A 412 -24.61 42.95 14.96
N VAL A 413 -25.84 42.79 14.47
CA VAL A 413 -26.31 43.21 13.15
C VAL A 413 -27.18 44.46 13.34
N VAL A 414 -26.79 45.56 12.67
CA VAL A 414 -27.44 46.84 12.83
C VAL A 414 -28.03 47.31 11.50
N ASP A 415 -29.26 47.81 11.55
CA ASP A 415 -29.89 48.47 10.41
C ASP A 415 -29.18 49.80 10.14
N ILE A 416 -28.67 49.96 8.93
CA ILE A 416 -27.77 51.06 8.57
C ILE A 416 -28.50 52.41 8.54
N ASN A 417 -29.81 52.42 8.29
CA ASN A 417 -30.60 53.66 8.13
C ASN A 417 -31.10 54.16 9.48
N THR A 418 -31.56 53.25 10.33
CA THR A 418 -32.17 53.60 11.62
C THR A 418 -31.19 53.55 12.78
N ASN A 419 -30.01 52.96 12.62
CA ASN A 419 -29.03 52.64 13.65
C ASN A 419 -29.61 51.81 14.80
N LYS A 420 -30.57 50.93 14.49
CA LYS A 420 -31.20 50.01 15.45
C LYS A 420 -30.59 48.60 15.34
N LEU A 421 -30.48 47.97 16.48
CA LEU A 421 -30.16 46.55 16.55
C LEU A 421 -31.28 45.75 15.88
N CYS A 422 -30.96 44.95 14.88
CA CYS A 422 -31.90 44.12 14.15
C CYS A 422 -31.62 42.60 14.26
N GLY A 423 -30.49 42.22 14.85
CA GLY A 423 -30.14 40.85 15.09
C GLY A 423 -28.76 40.65 15.68
N PHE A 424 -28.41 39.41 15.94
CA PHE A 424 -27.06 38.98 16.28
C PHE A 424 -26.66 37.79 15.41
N GLU A 425 -25.39 37.69 15.11
CA GLU A 425 -24.78 36.41 14.68
C GLU A 425 -24.19 35.67 15.87
N ALA A 426 -24.54 34.39 16.02
CA ALA A 426 -24.02 33.49 17.05
C ALA A 426 -22.74 32.81 16.58
N LEU A 427 -21.66 33.06 17.29
CA LEU A 427 -20.33 32.60 16.91
C LEU A 427 -19.75 31.74 18.02
N ALA A 428 -19.48 30.48 17.73
CA ALA A 428 -18.87 29.54 18.69
C ALA A 428 -17.45 29.96 19.08
N ARG A 429 -17.09 29.74 20.34
CA ARG A 429 -15.75 29.86 20.89
C ARG A 429 -15.51 28.65 21.80
N TRP A 430 -14.34 28.06 21.72
CA TRP A 430 -14.01 26.91 22.56
C TRP A 430 -13.03 27.35 23.65
N ASP A 431 -13.51 27.45 24.91
CA ASP A 431 -12.69 27.80 26.06
C ASP A 431 -12.23 26.50 26.74
N ASP A 432 -11.13 25.97 26.25
CA ASP A 432 -10.63 24.66 26.62
C ASP A 432 -9.75 24.73 27.86
N PRO A 433 -9.94 23.85 28.86
CA PRO A 433 -9.16 23.88 30.09
C PRO A 433 -7.67 23.59 29.92
N GLU A 434 -7.27 22.88 28.86
CA GLU A 434 -5.87 22.51 28.58
C GLU A 434 -5.24 23.45 27.57
N HIS A 435 -5.98 23.82 26.52
CA HIS A 435 -5.50 24.61 25.40
C HIS A 435 -5.89 26.10 25.44
N GLY A 436 -6.73 26.49 26.43
CA GLY A 436 -7.21 27.86 26.54
C GLY A 436 -8.25 28.24 25.50
N PHE A 437 -8.33 29.51 25.18
CA PHE A 437 -9.35 30.04 24.29
C PHE A 437 -9.01 29.83 22.82
N LEU A 438 -9.77 28.96 22.15
CA LEU A 438 -9.59 28.58 20.74
C LEU A 438 -10.58 29.33 19.84
N PRO A 439 -10.13 30.02 18.80
CA PRO A 439 -11.00 30.65 17.79
C PRO A 439 -11.58 29.58 16.83
N PRO A 440 -12.69 29.89 16.10
CA PRO A 440 -13.32 28.97 15.15
C PRO A 440 -12.37 28.37 14.11
N LEU A 441 -11.39 29.14 13.63
CA LEU A 441 -10.37 28.69 12.67
C LEU A 441 -9.57 27.47 13.14
N ASP A 442 -9.46 27.23 14.44
CA ASP A 442 -8.69 26.12 14.98
C ASP A 442 -9.51 24.82 15.09
N PHE A 443 -10.86 24.90 15.18
CA PHE A 443 -11.67 23.72 15.44
C PHE A 443 -12.79 23.44 14.43
N VAL A 444 -13.36 24.44 13.74
CA VAL A 444 -14.50 24.23 12.83
C VAL A 444 -14.10 23.28 11.71
N GLY A 445 -13.06 23.60 10.93
CA GLY A 445 -12.59 22.73 9.85
C GLY A 445 -12.13 21.34 10.31
N VAL A 446 -11.59 21.24 11.55
CA VAL A 446 -11.23 19.96 12.15
C VAL A 446 -12.47 19.09 12.42
N LEU A 447 -13.55 19.70 12.94
CA LEU A 447 -14.80 18.99 13.21
C LEU A 447 -15.54 18.61 11.91
N GLU A 448 -15.47 19.46 10.87
CA GLU A 448 -15.99 19.14 9.55
C GLU A 448 -15.26 17.94 8.93
N ASP A 449 -13.93 17.97 8.88
CA ASP A 449 -13.11 16.84 8.38
C ASP A 449 -13.40 15.53 9.11
N ALA A 450 -13.66 15.62 10.42
CA ALA A 450 -13.99 14.48 11.27
C ALA A 450 -15.48 14.07 11.24
N HIS A 451 -16.33 14.78 10.51
CA HIS A 451 -17.79 14.58 10.47
C HIS A 451 -18.47 14.73 11.86
N LEU A 452 -18.01 15.69 12.65
CA LEU A 452 -18.49 15.96 14.01
C LEU A 452 -19.09 17.36 14.18
N ILE A 453 -19.11 18.18 13.14
CA ILE A 453 -19.55 19.58 13.19
C ILE A 453 -21.00 19.72 13.65
N GLN A 454 -21.88 18.78 13.32
CA GLN A 454 -23.28 18.80 13.74
C GLN A 454 -23.45 18.83 15.26
N LYS A 455 -22.48 18.33 16.03
CA LYS A 455 -22.54 18.40 17.50
C LYS A 455 -22.37 19.83 17.99
N LEU A 456 -21.48 20.57 17.33
CA LEU A 456 -21.25 21.99 17.60
C LEU A 456 -22.48 22.83 17.24
N ASP A 457 -23.00 22.65 16.01
CA ASP A 457 -24.04 23.51 15.48
C ASP A 457 -25.38 23.30 16.21
N LEU A 458 -25.71 22.06 16.55
CA LEU A 458 -26.85 21.74 17.43
C LEU A 458 -26.68 22.29 18.84
N PHE A 459 -25.47 22.32 19.38
CA PHE A 459 -25.19 22.94 20.67
C PHE A 459 -25.38 24.45 20.63
N VAL A 460 -24.85 25.12 19.59
CA VAL A 460 -25.04 26.56 19.37
C VAL A 460 -26.52 26.89 19.26
N LEU A 461 -27.27 26.17 18.43
CA LEU A 461 -28.72 26.33 18.28
C LEU A 461 -29.46 26.19 19.62
N LYS A 462 -29.11 25.17 20.41
CA LYS A 462 -29.69 24.99 21.76
C LYS A 462 -29.41 26.19 22.62
N LYS A 463 -28.17 26.71 22.63
CA LYS A 463 -27.79 27.90 23.43
C LYS A 463 -28.51 29.15 22.99
N ILE A 464 -28.75 29.34 21.71
CA ILE A 464 -29.58 30.43 21.18
C ILE A 464 -31.00 30.32 21.72
N CYS A 465 -31.61 29.13 21.66
CA CYS A 465 -32.95 28.91 22.19
C CYS A 465 -33.04 29.11 23.72
N GLU A 466 -32.04 28.64 24.46
CA GLU A 466 -31.93 28.86 25.91
C GLU A 466 -31.86 30.38 26.24
N LYS A 467 -31.03 31.12 25.51
CA LYS A 467 -30.85 32.58 25.69
C LYS A 467 -32.15 33.33 25.38
N TYR A 468 -32.81 33.02 24.27
CA TYR A 468 -34.10 33.61 23.91
C TYR A 468 -35.12 33.44 25.03
N ARG A 469 -35.26 32.22 25.59
CA ARG A 469 -36.18 31.94 26.68
C ARG A 469 -35.85 32.72 27.96
N VAL A 470 -34.56 32.85 28.28
CA VAL A 470 -34.11 33.64 29.43
C VAL A 470 -34.49 35.11 29.26
N GLU A 471 -34.17 35.72 28.14
CA GLU A 471 -34.45 37.13 27.86
C GLU A 471 -35.96 37.41 27.84
N THR A 472 -36.75 36.56 27.21
CA THR A 472 -38.21 36.67 27.20
C THR A 472 -38.82 36.57 28.62
N ASN A 473 -38.33 35.65 29.46
CA ASN A 473 -38.78 35.52 30.85
C ASN A 473 -38.42 36.74 31.71
N LEU A 474 -37.33 37.43 31.36
CA LEU A 474 -36.94 38.69 32.01
C LEU A 474 -37.75 39.91 31.52
N GLY A 475 -38.60 39.71 30.51
CA GLY A 475 -39.38 40.76 29.86
C GLY A 475 -38.57 41.64 28.92
N ASN A 476 -37.39 41.23 28.54
CA ASN A 476 -36.55 41.94 27.58
C ASN A 476 -37.07 41.78 26.15
N LYS A 477 -36.89 42.78 25.32
CA LYS A 477 -37.17 42.69 23.91
C LYS A 477 -36.09 41.87 23.22
N CYS A 478 -36.47 40.80 22.55
CA CYS A 478 -35.55 39.94 21.79
C CYS A 478 -35.44 40.36 20.33
N VAL A 479 -34.29 40.19 19.77
CA VAL A 479 -34.01 40.33 18.32
C VAL A 479 -33.64 38.95 17.78
N PRO A 480 -33.81 38.71 16.47
CA PRO A 480 -33.39 37.44 15.85
C PRO A 480 -31.91 37.15 16.02
N ILE A 481 -31.57 35.87 16.02
CA ILE A 481 -30.18 35.40 16.10
C ILE A 481 -29.92 34.46 14.93
N SER A 482 -28.89 34.77 14.15
CA SER A 482 -28.42 33.91 13.09
C SER A 482 -27.33 32.94 13.56
N PHE A 483 -27.24 31.79 12.92
CA PHE A 483 -26.20 30.81 13.15
C PHE A 483 -25.86 30.06 11.87
N ASN A 484 -24.64 29.58 11.78
CA ASN A 484 -24.11 28.87 10.63
C ASN A 484 -24.53 27.41 10.62
N LEU A 485 -24.84 26.88 9.42
CA LEU A 485 -25.02 25.46 9.14
C LEU A 485 -24.00 24.98 8.13
N SER A 486 -23.32 23.88 8.47
CA SER A 486 -22.40 23.18 7.59
C SER A 486 -23.17 22.28 6.60
N ARG A 487 -22.57 21.97 5.46
CA ARG A 487 -23.07 20.94 4.54
C ARG A 487 -23.32 19.59 5.20
N LEU A 488 -22.51 19.27 6.22
CA LEU A 488 -22.59 17.99 6.92
C LEU A 488 -23.86 17.90 7.79
N ASP A 489 -24.42 19.02 8.26
CA ASP A 489 -25.67 19.02 9.02
C ASP A 489 -26.82 18.49 8.18
N PHE A 490 -26.87 18.83 6.90
CA PHE A 490 -27.87 18.30 5.95
C PHE A 490 -27.66 16.83 5.63
N LYS A 491 -26.43 16.30 5.74
CA LYS A 491 -26.09 14.92 5.36
C LYS A 491 -26.12 13.94 6.52
N LEU A 492 -25.75 14.39 7.71
CA LEU A 492 -25.52 13.53 8.89
C LEU A 492 -26.67 13.55 9.87
N SER A 493 -27.56 14.56 9.79
CA SER A 493 -28.70 14.72 10.70
C SER A 493 -29.95 15.15 9.94
N ASP A 494 -31.13 14.92 10.52
CA ASP A 494 -32.36 15.59 10.08
C ASP A 494 -32.39 16.97 10.77
N ILE A 495 -31.57 17.89 10.24
CA ILE A 495 -31.38 19.21 10.84
C ILE A 495 -32.70 19.98 10.97
N TYR A 496 -33.61 19.84 10.02
CA TYR A 496 -34.93 20.46 10.07
C TYR A 496 -35.73 19.97 11.30
N LYS A 497 -35.71 18.66 11.55
CA LYS A 497 -36.40 18.06 12.69
C LYS A 497 -35.81 18.53 14.02
N GLU A 498 -34.49 18.58 14.13
CA GLU A 498 -33.82 19.06 15.33
C GLU A 498 -34.08 20.55 15.61
N LEU A 499 -34.04 21.37 14.55
CA LEU A 499 -34.32 22.80 14.63
C LEU A 499 -35.77 23.05 15.10
N THR A 500 -36.76 22.40 14.47
CA THR A 500 -38.17 22.49 14.88
C THR A 500 -38.42 21.93 16.27
N ARG A 501 -37.73 20.86 16.68
CA ARG A 501 -37.81 20.33 18.04
C ARG A 501 -37.32 21.32 19.08
N LEU A 502 -36.14 21.91 18.89
CA LEU A 502 -35.55 22.87 19.84
C LEU A 502 -36.36 24.15 19.91
N THR A 503 -36.76 24.76 18.81
CA THR A 503 -37.59 25.96 18.79
C THR A 503 -38.92 25.76 19.53
N LYS A 504 -39.55 24.61 19.31
CA LYS A 504 -40.79 24.22 20.03
C LYS A 504 -40.55 23.98 21.53
N GLU A 505 -39.48 23.30 21.90
CA GLU A 505 -39.13 22.99 23.31
C GLU A 505 -38.88 24.27 24.11
N TYR A 506 -38.28 25.26 23.50
CA TYR A 506 -37.94 26.54 24.13
C TYR A 506 -38.95 27.65 23.87
N ASN A 507 -40.02 27.39 23.10
CA ASN A 507 -41.04 28.35 22.64
C ASN A 507 -40.43 29.56 21.91
N VAL A 508 -39.50 29.30 20.98
CA VAL A 508 -38.87 30.32 20.13
C VAL A 508 -39.67 30.43 18.84
N PRO A 509 -40.20 31.62 18.46
CA PRO A 509 -40.80 31.82 17.15
C PRO A 509 -39.75 31.61 16.06
N HIS A 510 -40.14 31.03 14.93
CA HIS A 510 -39.21 30.69 13.85
C HIS A 510 -38.52 31.92 13.25
N GLU A 511 -39.22 33.05 13.16
CA GLU A 511 -38.69 34.34 12.72
C GLU A 511 -37.57 34.90 13.62
N MET A 512 -37.33 34.30 14.80
CA MET A 512 -36.26 34.69 15.71
C MET A 512 -34.97 33.90 15.51
N ILE A 513 -34.99 32.97 14.55
CA ILE A 513 -33.80 32.17 14.17
C ILE A 513 -33.54 32.35 12.68
N HIS A 514 -32.36 32.86 12.36
CA HIS A 514 -31.92 32.96 10.98
C HIS A 514 -30.83 31.91 10.70
N ILE A 515 -30.88 31.28 9.54
CA ILE A 515 -29.99 30.18 9.14
C ILE A 515 -29.01 30.72 8.12
N GLU A 516 -27.73 30.64 8.40
CA GLU A 516 -26.66 31.06 7.51
C GLU A 516 -26.05 29.85 6.79
N ILE A 517 -25.96 29.92 5.47
CA ILE A 517 -25.44 28.86 4.60
C ILE A 517 -24.43 29.47 3.64
N THR A 518 -23.18 28.95 3.67
CA THR A 518 -22.13 29.42 2.76
C THR A 518 -22.31 28.87 1.34
N GLU A 519 -21.71 29.51 0.35
CA GLU A 519 -21.69 29.05 -1.05
C GLU A 519 -21.20 27.59 -1.19
N SER A 520 -20.19 27.22 -0.42
CA SER A 520 -19.60 25.87 -0.46
C SER A 520 -20.55 24.76 0.00
N VAL A 521 -21.53 25.07 0.84
CA VAL A 521 -22.58 24.12 1.28
C VAL A 521 -23.47 23.73 0.09
N LEU A 522 -23.75 24.66 -0.78
CA LEU A 522 -24.66 24.54 -1.92
C LEU A 522 -23.97 23.96 -3.17
N ASP A 523 -22.66 24.05 -3.24
CA ASP A 523 -21.87 23.48 -4.33
C ASP A 523 -22.01 21.94 -4.34
N GLY A 524 -22.53 21.38 -5.47
CA GLY A 524 -22.73 19.94 -5.62
C GLY A 524 -23.98 19.39 -4.92
N ASP A 525 -25.03 20.22 -4.74
CA ASP A 525 -26.41 19.76 -4.46
C ASP A 525 -27.08 19.23 -5.74
N GLU A 526 -26.46 18.19 -6.34
CA GLU A 526 -26.94 17.60 -7.60
C GLU A 526 -28.36 17.02 -7.48
N ASP A 527 -28.71 16.53 -6.30
CA ASP A 527 -29.99 15.91 -6.01
C ASP A 527 -31.09 16.94 -5.63
N GLY A 528 -30.73 18.21 -5.43
CA GLY A 528 -31.64 19.28 -5.01
C GLY A 528 -32.18 19.14 -3.58
N TYR A 529 -31.56 18.27 -2.76
CA TYR A 529 -32.00 18.02 -1.39
C TYR A 529 -31.84 19.25 -0.50
N ILE A 530 -30.71 19.97 -0.58
CA ILE A 530 -30.49 21.18 0.23
C ILE A 530 -31.48 22.27 -0.18
N ARG A 531 -31.76 22.41 -1.48
CA ARG A 531 -32.80 23.33 -1.99
C ARG A 531 -34.16 23.04 -1.39
N GLU A 532 -34.54 21.78 -1.31
CA GLU A 532 -35.80 21.38 -0.68
C GLU A 532 -35.84 21.77 0.80
N GLN A 533 -34.73 21.56 1.53
CA GLN A 533 -34.65 21.94 2.95
C GLN A 533 -34.70 23.45 3.14
N VAL A 534 -34.00 24.25 2.33
CA VAL A 534 -34.07 25.72 2.35
C VAL A 534 -35.50 26.19 2.16
N THR A 535 -36.18 25.71 1.11
CA THR A 535 -37.60 26.02 0.86
C THR A 535 -38.51 25.64 2.02
N ARG A 536 -38.21 24.54 2.70
CA ARG A 536 -38.97 24.06 3.84
C ARG A 536 -38.77 24.94 5.07
N PHE A 537 -37.56 25.38 5.34
CA PHE A 537 -37.25 26.34 6.41
C PHE A 537 -38.01 27.64 6.22
N GLN A 538 -37.97 28.21 5.01
CA GLN A 538 -38.66 29.48 4.70
C GLN A 538 -40.19 29.36 4.80
N LYS A 539 -40.77 28.25 4.35
CA LYS A 539 -42.23 28.00 4.50
C LYS A 539 -42.66 27.96 5.97
N ASP A 540 -41.81 27.51 6.85
CA ASP A 540 -42.09 27.44 8.28
C ASP A 540 -41.73 28.73 9.03
N GLY A 541 -41.25 29.75 8.33
CA GLY A 541 -41.01 31.11 8.85
C GLY A 541 -39.60 31.36 9.37
N PHE A 542 -38.62 30.50 9.05
CA PHE A 542 -37.20 30.80 9.24
C PHE A 542 -36.70 31.67 8.08
N GLU A 543 -35.84 32.65 8.34
CA GLU A 543 -35.06 33.31 7.30
C GLU A 543 -33.80 32.51 6.98
N VAL A 544 -33.48 32.36 5.70
CA VAL A 544 -32.26 31.70 5.22
C VAL A 544 -31.38 32.70 4.51
N TRP A 545 -30.15 32.87 5.00
CA TRP A 545 -29.20 33.86 4.53
C TRP A 545 -28.04 33.17 3.79
N MET A 546 -27.64 33.76 2.69
CA MET A 546 -26.43 33.33 1.99
C MET A 546 -25.21 34.02 2.60
N ASP A 547 -24.29 33.22 3.13
CA ASP A 547 -23.07 33.73 3.77
C ASP A 547 -21.86 33.69 2.85
N ASP A 548 -20.84 34.52 3.14
CA ASP A 548 -19.55 34.63 2.45
C ASP A 548 -19.67 34.92 0.94
N PHE A 549 -20.67 35.70 0.50
CA PHE A 549 -20.88 35.98 -0.92
C PHE A 549 -19.69 36.64 -1.56
N GLY A 550 -19.14 36.00 -2.61
CA GLY A 550 -18.02 36.48 -3.41
C GLY A 550 -16.66 35.95 -3.00
N SER A 551 -16.61 35.08 -1.99
CA SER A 551 -15.40 34.35 -1.63
C SER A 551 -15.11 33.16 -2.58
N GLY A 552 -16.15 32.62 -3.29
CA GLY A 552 -16.09 31.47 -4.18
C GLY A 552 -16.23 31.80 -5.68
N PHE A 553 -16.18 30.77 -6.51
CA PHE A 553 -16.26 30.87 -7.98
C PHE A 553 -17.69 30.81 -8.55
N SER A 554 -18.68 30.36 -7.77
CA SER A 554 -20.01 29.98 -8.27
C SER A 554 -21.18 30.83 -7.77
N SER A 555 -20.92 31.90 -6.99
CA SER A 555 -21.90 32.71 -6.25
C SER A 555 -23.15 33.10 -7.06
N LEU A 556 -22.99 33.49 -8.33
CA LEU A 556 -24.10 33.88 -9.19
C LEU A 556 -25.01 32.71 -9.62
N ASN A 557 -24.45 31.51 -9.78
CA ASN A 557 -25.25 30.32 -10.10
C ASN A 557 -26.15 29.94 -8.93
N VAL A 558 -25.63 30.04 -7.72
CA VAL A 558 -26.38 29.75 -6.50
C VAL A 558 -27.57 30.69 -6.35
N LEU A 559 -27.40 32.00 -6.58
CA LEU A 559 -28.49 32.99 -6.53
C LEU A 559 -29.56 32.77 -7.61
N LYS A 560 -29.24 32.09 -8.70
CA LYS A 560 -30.21 31.69 -9.72
C LYS A 560 -31.10 30.54 -9.26
N ASP A 561 -30.52 29.63 -8.49
CA ASP A 561 -31.12 28.34 -8.19
C ASP A 561 -31.79 28.29 -6.81
N TYR A 562 -31.46 29.22 -5.91
CA TYR A 562 -31.96 29.30 -4.54
C TYR A 562 -32.54 30.69 -4.24
N ASP A 563 -33.64 30.70 -3.50
CA ASP A 563 -34.24 31.93 -2.98
C ASP A 563 -33.69 32.20 -1.57
N PHE A 564 -33.03 33.33 -1.35
CA PHE A 564 -32.51 33.75 -0.06
C PHE A 564 -33.23 34.99 0.44
N ASP A 565 -33.36 35.09 1.77
CA ASP A 565 -33.93 36.29 2.39
C ASP A 565 -32.90 37.43 2.48
N PHE A 566 -31.65 37.08 2.79
CA PHE A 566 -30.51 37.99 2.89
C PHE A 566 -29.25 37.44 2.22
N LEU A 567 -28.42 38.40 1.74
CA LEU A 567 -27.10 38.19 1.19
C LEU A 567 -26.06 38.85 2.08
N LYS A 568 -25.14 38.10 2.68
CA LYS A 568 -24.01 38.61 3.47
C LYS A 568 -22.82 38.86 2.54
N ILE A 569 -22.41 40.12 2.40
CA ILE A 569 -21.27 40.53 1.58
C ILE A 569 -20.00 40.38 2.42
N ASP A 570 -19.10 39.49 1.99
CA ASP A 570 -17.88 39.13 2.72
C ASP A 570 -16.98 40.35 3.00
N MET A 571 -16.36 40.32 4.19
CA MET A 571 -15.46 41.37 4.68
C MET A 571 -14.24 41.64 3.77
N MET A 572 -13.85 40.65 2.92
CA MET A 572 -12.70 40.81 2.00
C MET A 572 -12.85 42.02 1.07
N PHE A 573 -14.09 42.38 0.69
CA PHE A 573 -14.36 43.55 -0.16
C PHE A 573 -14.09 44.89 0.54
N LEU A 574 -14.22 44.93 1.87
CA LEU A 574 -13.93 46.12 2.66
C LEU A 574 -12.47 46.20 3.14
N ARG A 575 -11.74 45.09 3.23
CA ARG A 575 -10.31 45.08 3.65
C ARG A 575 -9.43 45.95 2.75
N ASN A 576 -9.63 45.86 1.43
CA ASN A 576 -8.96 46.71 0.43
C ASN A 576 -9.99 47.69 -0.16
N PHE A 577 -10.36 48.73 0.58
CA PHE A 577 -11.41 49.67 0.24
C PHE A 577 -11.01 50.59 -0.94
N SER A 578 -10.70 49.97 -2.08
CA SER A 578 -10.33 50.63 -3.34
C SER A 578 -11.57 51.07 -4.14
N GLU A 579 -11.40 51.96 -5.08
CA GLU A 579 -12.48 52.34 -6.00
C GLU A 579 -13.05 51.15 -6.78
N LYS A 580 -12.20 50.16 -7.11
CA LYS A 580 -12.65 48.92 -7.75
C LYS A 580 -13.55 48.10 -6.82
N SER A 581 -13.16 47.99 -5.55
CA SER A 581 -13.97 47.29 -4.54
C SER A 581 -15.31 47.96 -4.33
N LYS A 582 -15.34 49.31 -4.28
CA LYS A 582 -16.58 50.08 -4.16
C LYS A 582 -17.54 49.84 -5.33
N VAL A 583 -17.02 49.79 -6.58
CA VAL A 583 -17.83 49.45 -7.75
C VAL A 583 -18.43 48.07 -7.65
N ILE A 584 -17.65 47.07 -7.20
CA ILE A 584 -18.13 45.69 -7.03
C ILE A 584 -19.22 45.62 -5.96
N ILE A 585 -18.98 46.19 -4.76
CA ILE A 585 -19.97 46.19 -3.67
C ILE A 585 -21.28 46.86 -4.14
N ARG A 586 -21.20 47.99 -4.83
CA ARG A 586 -22.36 48.69 -5.39
C ARG A 586 -23.15 47.77 -6.34
N ALA A 587 -22.45 47.08 -7.26
CA ALA A 587 -23.09 46.17 -8.19
C ALA A 587 -23.78 45.00 -7.48
N ILE A 588 -23.18 44.45 -6.41
CA ILE A 588 -23.76 43.38 -5.60
C ILE A 588 -25.05 43.86 -4.92
N VAL A 589 -25.02 45.04 -4.28
CA VAL A 589 -26.20 45.63 -3.60
C VAL A 589 -27.32 45.91 -4.60
N GLU A 590 -27.01 46.49 -5.78
CA GLU A 590 -27.98 46.73 -6.84
C GLU A 590 -28.60 45.42 -7.37
N MET A 591 -27.79 44.40 -7.58
CA MET A 591 -28.25 43.06 -8.00
C MET A 591 -29.20 42.46 -6.97
N ALA A 592 -28.81 42.44 -5.69
CA ALA A 592 -29.64 41.90 -4.60
C ALA A 592 -31.00 42.62 -4.53
N LYS A 593 -31.04 43.96 -4.67
CA LYS A 593 -32.29 44.74 -4.73
C LYS A 593 -33.19 44.34 -5.89
N LEU A 594 -32.63 44.08 -7.07
CA LEU A 594 -33.39 43.65 -8.25
C LEU A 594 -33.98 42.24 -8.05
N LEU A 595 -33.31 41.40 -7.24
CA LEU A 595 -33.75 40.05 -6.87
C LEU A 595 -34.67 40.04 -5.64
N HIS A 596 -34.93 41.18 -5.04
CA HIS A 596 -35.69 41.35 -3.78
C HIS A 596 -35.06 40.64 -2.59
N ILE A 597 -33.73 40.53 -2.57
CA ILE A 597 -32.93 39.96 -1.48
C ILE A 597 -32.37 41.10 -0.63
N GLY A 598 -32.52 41.00 0.71
CA GLY A 598 -31.90 41.94 1.62
C GLY A 598 -30.37 41.83 1.61
N THR A 599 -29.67 42.91 1.98
CA THR A 599 -28.21 42.97 1.98
C THR A 599 -27.66 43.23 3.38
N LEU A 600 -26.62 42.46 3.77
CA LEU A 600 -25.81 42.67 4.96
C LEU A 600 -24.35 42.74 4.55
N SER A 601 -23.63 43.79 4.95
CA SER A 601 -22.17 43.87 4.72
C SER A 601 -21.41 43.59 6.00
N GLU A 602 -20.48 42.67 5.91
CA GLU A 602 -19.57 42.30 6.99
C GLU A 602 -18.30 43.17 7.00
N GLY A 603 -17.57 43.13 8.13
CA GLY A 603 -16.25 43.74 8.26
C GLY A 603 -16.27 45.28 8.28
N VAL A 604 -17.36 45.89 8.69
CA VAL A 604 -17.43 47.36 8.87
C VAL A 604 -16.60 47.74 10.09
N GLU A 605 -15.45 48.39 9.86
CA GLU A 605 -14.51 48.80 10.91
C GLU A 605 -14.42 50.31 11.10
N ILE A 606 -14.61 51.09 10.05
CA ILE A 606 -14.46 52.54 10.06
C ILE A 606 -15.72 53.25 9.54
N LYS A 607 -15.85 54.53 9.88
CA LYS A 607 -17.01 55.31 9.50
C LYS A 607 -17.16 55.44 7.96
N GLU A 608 -16.06 55.47 7.23
CA GLU A 608 -16.09 55.58 5.75
C GLU A 608 -16.77 54.37 5.10
N HIS A 609 -16.58 53.14 5.68
CA HIS A 609 -17.31 51.96 5.24
C HIS A 609 -18.82 52.14 5.42
N LEU A 610 -19.22 52.61 6.61
CA LEU A 610 -20.62 52.82 6.95
C LEU A 610 -21.26 53.87 6.03
N ASP A 611 -20.61 55.03 5.84
CA ASP A 611 -21.12 56.13 5.02
C ASP A 611 -21.30 55.68 3.55
N PHE A 612 -20.35 54.92 3.01
CA PHE A 612 -20.43 54.35 1.66
C PHE A 612 -21.56 53.32 1.54
N LEU A 613 -21.65 52.37 2.44
CA LEU A 613 -22.69 51.33 2.43
C LEU A 613 -24.09 51.96 2.54
N LYS A 614 -24.22 53.00 3.33
CA LYS A 614 -25.46 53.77 3.43
C LYS A 614 -25.79 54.51 2.14
N GLU A 615 -24.79 55.13 1.47
CA GLU A 615 -24.96 55.80 0.17
C GLU A 615 -25.49 54.86 -0.89
N ILE A 616 -24.96 53.65 -1.00
CA ILE A 616 -25.38 52.64 -1.98
C ILE A 616 -26.67 51.92 -1.63
N GLY A 617 -27.17 52.16 -0.39
CA GLY A 617 -28.43 51.62 0.13
C GLY A 617 -28.33 50.14 0.51
N CYS A 618 -27.26 49.70 1.14
CA CYS A 618 -27.16 48.46 1.90
C CYS A 618 -28.15 48.50 3.08
N ASP A 619 -28.75 47.37 3.45
CA ASP A 619 -29.80 47.34 4.46
C ASP A 619 -29.23 47.18 5.87
N ARG A 620 -28.32 46.22 6.08
CA ARG A 620 -27.76 45.86 7.39
C ARG A 620 -26.25 45.88 7.33
N VAL A 621 -25.62 46.07 8.48
CA VAL A 621 -24.16 46.08 8.64
C VAL A 621 -23.74 45.34 9.91
N GLN A 622 -22.57 44.73 9.80
CA GLN A 622 -21.92 44.02 10.89
C GLN A 622 -20.42 44.30 10.87
N GLY A 623 -19.80 44.47 12.05
CA GLY A 623 -18.37 44.67 12.12
C GLY A 623 -17.88 45.32 13.40
N TYR A 624 -16.57 45.47 13.52
CA TYR A 624 -15.89 45.97 14.71
C TYR A 624 -16.16 47.47 14.96
N TYR A 625 -16.72 48.15 13.98
CA TYR A 625 -17.24 49.52 14.19
C TYR A 625 -18.27 49.54 15.32
N TYR A 626 -19.14 48.55 15.40
CA TYR A 626 -20.15 48.43 16.47
C TYR A 626 -19.62 47.60 17.65
N SER A 627 -19.25 46.34 17.42
CA SER A 627 -18.65 45.48 18.42
C SER A 627 -17.91 44.32 17.78
N LYS A 628 -16.86 43.83 18.43
CA LYS A 628 -16.36 42.46 18.23
C LYS A 628 -17.38 41.47 18.74
N PRO A 629 -17.30 40.20 18.30
CA PRO A 629 -18.06 39.11 18.97
C PRO A 629 -17.74 39.09 20.47
N LEU A 630 -18.76 39.22 21.33
CA LEU A 630 -18.64 39.22 22.79
C LEU A 630 -19.76 38.37 23.44
N PRO A 631 -19.62 37.96 24.71
CA PRO A 631 -20.74 37.44 25.47
C PRO A 631 -21.93 38.40 25.43
N TYR A 632 -23.16 37.86 25.50
CA TYR A 632 -24.38 38.63 25.26
C TYR A 632 -24.48 39.90 26.10
N ASP A 633 -24.21 39.84 27.39
CA ASP A 633 -24.34 41.00 28.29
C ASP A 633 -23.28 42.06 28.01
N GLU A 634 -22.09 41.65 27.58
CA GLU A 634 -21.00 42.55 27.21
C GLU A 634 -21.30 43.28 25.88
N VAL A 635 -21.83 42.55 24.89
CA VAL A 635 -22.18 43.18 23.58
C VAL A 635 -23.34 44.14 23.75
N MET A 636 -24.32 43.85 24.62
CA MET A 636 -25.40 44.76 24.93
C MET A 636 -24.91 46.07 25.60
N ALA A 637 -23.94 45.95 26.51
CA ALA A 637 -23.30 47.12 27.14
C ALA A 637 -22.54 47.97 26.08
N ALA A 638 -21.77 47.32 25.20
CA ALA A 638 -21.01 48.00 24.12
C ALA A 638 -21.91 48.72 23.14
N LEU A 639 -23.05 48.14 22.75
CA LEU A 639 -24.03 48.76 21.87
C LEU A 639 -24.67 50.02 22.50
N LYS A 640 -24.98 49.96 23.78
CA LYS A 640 -25.52 51.10 24.53
C LYS A 640 -24.54 52.26 24.60
N GLU A 641 -23.23 51.98 24.81
CA GLU A 641 -22.18 53.02 24.78
C GLU A 641 -22.05 53.69 23.39
N LYS A 642 -22.30 52.93 22.31
CA LYS A 642 -22.28 53.43 20.94
C LYS A 642 -23.58 54.10 20.49
N GLY A 643 -24.57 54.16 21.35
CA GLY A 643 -25.85 54.80 21.02
C GLY A 643 -26.69 54.02 19.99
N VAL A 644 -26.54 52.70 19.94
CA VAL A 644 -27.38 51.85 19.12
C VAL A 644 -28.68 51.60 19.88
N GLU A 645 -29.82 51.86 19.25
CA GLU A 645 -31.15 51.62 19.80
C GLU A 645 -31.45 50.11 19.77
N VAL A 646 -31.88 49.51 20.88
CA VAL A 646 -32.18 48.09 21.02
C VAL A 646 -33.69 47.82 20.96
#